data_7a190e9c812991ce8a9906a5cc435587
#
_entry.id   7a190e9c812991ce8a9906a5cc435587
#
_cell.length_a   1.000
_cell.length_b   1.000
_cell.length_c   1.000
_cell.angle_alpha   90.00
_cell.angle_beta   90.00
_cell.angle_gamma   90.00
#
_symmetry.space_group_name_H-M   'P 1'
#
loop_
_entity.id
_entity.type
_entity.pdbx_description
1 polymer ?
#
loop_
_entity_poly.entity_id
_entity_poly.type
_entity_poly.pdbx_seq_one_letter_code
_entity_poly.pdbx_strand_id
1 'polypeptide(L)'
;MENKNTKEIKLKVAEAISQGDIGNGIARIDPQTMVELGVTDGEIIEIIGEKPTAAIVFTSQNEINTNTIRIDGIARKNLRTSIGQEVTVKKADAVEAKKIKLAPIDQSMRIAGNLNAAFANKVMVQGDIIVTGFRQQRQNLMGGSVLGNVFGDDFFRGMVNAPAMGQLKLAVVSTNPSGVVFIGPNTKIEVQEKPVDISKINGASNLVGVSYEDIGGLKEEVKKVREMVEIPLKRPEIFDRLGITPPKGVLMYGPPGTGKTLLAKAVANESDAHFISINGPEIMSKYVGGSEENLREFFEEAEENSPSIIFIDELDAIAPKREETAGEVERRTVAQLLTLMDGLKSRGQVVVIGATNRPDSLDPALRRPGRLDREIEIGIPDAEERKEILEIHTRSMPLSNDVDLTEFAESTHGFVGADLGSLAKEAAMRVVRKIIPEIKDGEPIPEETLKKIIVTRDDFKEALKEIQPSALREVIVQIPDITWDDIGGLEDAKQELKEAVEWPLKYPEKFEEFGIKPPKGTLLFGTPGTGKTLLAKAVANESEANFITVKGPELLSKWVGDSEKGIREIFKKAKQASPSVIFFDEIDSIASRRGDSFGDSGVTQRVVNQLLTEMDGMEELHDVSIIAATNRPDMIDPGLMRPGRFDRHIEVGTPDEEGRLSIFKVHTKNMPLADDVNIKKLAKNTDGYVGADIEAVCREAAMLALRNNLNNEKIEIEYFEEAMRKIKPEKDKYNDDLVQYN
;
A
#
# COMPACT_ATOMS: atom_id res chain seq x y z
N MET A 1 -1.96 40.48 45.86
CA MET A 1 -1.39 39.21 45.28
C MET A 1 -2.44 38.14 45.55
N GLU A 2 -3.40 38.03 44.66
CA GLU A 2 -4.44 36.99 44.74
C GLU A 2 -3.89 35.71 44.18
N ASN A 3 -3.82 34.64 44.98
CA ASN A 3 -3.57 33.30 44.56
C ASN A 3 -4.74 32.86 43.65
N LYS A 4 -4.58 33.00 42.34
CA LYS A 4 -5.45 32.34 41.38
C LYS A 4 -5.20 30.83 41.49
N ASN A 5 -6.12 30.14 42.18
CA ASN A 5 -6.20 28.67 42.18
C ASN A 5 -6.42 28.21 40.71
N THR A 6 -5.36 28.06 39.93
CA THR A 6 -5.41 27.39 38.64
C THR A 6 -5.70 25.91 38.94
N LYS A 7 -6.86 25.43 38.55
CA LYS A 7 -7.20 24.00 38.65
C LYS A 7 -6.24 23.19 37.81
N GLU A 8 -5.62 22.21 38.40
CA GLU A 8 -4.76 21.23 37.73
C GLU A 8 -5.50 19.90 37.64
N ILE A 9 -5.52 19.29 36.44
CA ILE A 9 -6.19 18.01 36.21
C ILE A 9 -5.18 17.04 35.61
N LYS A 10 -5.20 15.78 36.05
CA LYS A 10 -4.38 14.71 35.47
C LYS A 10 -5.16 13.99 34.38
N LEU A 11 -4.57 13.91 33.21
CA LEU A 11 -5.13 13.26 32.01
C LEU A 11 -4.19 12.23 31.47
N LYS A 12 -4.71 11.16 30.85
CA LYS A 12 -3.92 10.17 30.14
C LYS A 12 -3.67 10.63 28.71
N VAL A 13 -2.43 10.50 28.26
CA VAL A 13 -2.02 10.86 26.89
C VAL A 13 -2.55 9.84 25.89
N ALA A 14 -3.19 10.33 24.84
CA ALA A 14 -3.63 9.55 23.68
C ALA A 14 -3.13 10.18 22.36
N GLU A 15 -3.18 9.42 21.30
CA GLU A 15 -2.79 9.86 19.96
C GLU A 15 -3.72 10.94 19.38
N ALA A 16 -3.18 11.84 18.56
CA ALA A 16 -3.98 12.75 17.76
C ALA A 16 -4.69 11.97 16.65
N ILE A 17 -6.02 12.12 16.53
CA ILE A 17 -6.83 11.44 15.51
C ILE A 17 -6.87 12.25 14.21
N SER A 18 -6.99 13.57 14.33
CA SER A 18 -7.13 14.44 13.16
C SER A 18 -5.77 14.78 12.56
N GLN A 19 -5.59 14.46 11.29
CA GLN A 19 -4.40 14.88 10.52
C GLN A 19 -4.18 16.40 10.57
N GLY A 20 -5.26 17.15 10.81
CA GLY A 20 -5.25 18.59 10.98
C GLY A 20 -4.58 19.13 12.23
N ASP A 21 -4.47 18.32 13.26
CA ASP A 21 -3.93 18.72 14.55
C ASP A 21 -2.40 18.52 14.61
N ILE A 22 -1.87 17.61 13.79
CA ILE A 22 -0.48 17.19 13.78
C ILE A 22 0.46 18.34 13.33
N GLY A 23 1.48 18.64 14.13
CA GLY A 23 2.45 19.71 13.87
C GLY A 23 1.93 21.14 14.14
N ASN A 24 0.66 21.28 14.56
CA ASN A 24 0.06 22.58 14.82
C ASN A 24 0.02 22.97 16.31
N GLY A 25 0.49 22.11 17.20
CA GLY A 25 0.47 22.37 18.65
C GLY A 25 -0.96 22.37 19.21
N ILE A 26 -1.82 21.49 18.70
CA ILE A 26 -3.22 21.35 19.11
C ILE A 26 -3.35 20.19 20.08
N ALA A 27 -4.11 20.38 21.15
CA ALA A 27 -4.52 19.35 22.08
C ALA A 27 -6.05 19.21 22.08
N ARG A 28 -6.56 17.98 22.08
CA ARG A 28 -8.00 17.74 22.20
C ARG A 28 -8.33 17.08 23.52
N ILE A 29 -9.34 17.63 24.19
CA ILE A 29 -9.80 17.20 25.51
C ILE A 29 -11.33 17.07 25.46
N ASP A 30 -11.92 16.21 26.28
CA ASP A 30 -13.36 16.08 26.39
C ASP A 30 -14.02 17.34 26.92
N PRO A 31 -15.29 17.63 26.56
CA PRO A 31 -15.99 18.87 26.94
C PRO A 31 -16.11 19.06 28.48
N GLN A 32 -16.25 17.99 29.24
CA GLN A 32 -16.43 18.07 30.68
C GLN A 32 -15.11 18.48 31.35
N THR A 33 -14.00 17.91 30.95
CA THR A 33 -12.66 18.29 31.46
C THR A 33 -12.32 19.73 31.06
N MET A 34 -12.76 20.22 29.87
CA MET A 34 -12.60 21.63 29.51
C MET A 34 -13.33 22.57 30.44
N VAL A 35 -14.58 22.24 30.79
CA VAL A 35 -15.36 23.02 31.78
C VAL A 35 -14.70 22.99 33.14
N GLU A 36 -14.17 21.85 33.58
CA GLU A 36 -13.47 21.73 34.87
C GLU A 36 -12.16 22.55 34.89
N LEU A 37 -11.41 22.61 33.79
CA LEU A 37 -10.22 23.45 33.66
C LEU A 37 -10.54 24.94 33.49
N GLY A 38 -11.79 25.27 33.16
CA GLY A 38 -12.22 26.63 32.89
C GLY A 38 -11.61 27.17 31.59
N VAL A 39 -11.52 26.35 30.54
CA VAL A 39 -10.98 26.68 29.19
C VAL A 39 -12.04 26.46 28.13
N THR A 40 -11.92 27.23 27.04
CA THR A 40 -12.77 27.17 25.84
C THR A 40 -11.95 26.88 24.63
N ASP A 41 -12.61 26.46 23.53
CA ASP A 41 -11.94 26.18 22.24
C ASP A 41 -11.07 27.38 21.79
N GLY A 42 -9.82 27.07 21.43
CA GLY A 42 -8.83 28.06 21.00
C GLY A 42 -8.02 28.71 22.14
N GLU A 43 -8.32 28.42 23.40
CA GLU A 43 -7.50 28.88 24.53
C GLU A 43 -6.22 28.05 24.67
N ILE A 44 -5.26 28.58 25.44
CA ILE A 44 -3.94 27.95 25.60
C ILE A 44 -3.89 27.23 26.95
N ILE A 45 -3.39 25.99 26.91
CA ILE A 45 -3.13 25.17 28.08
C ILE A 45 -1.64 24.89 28.21
N GLU A 46 -1.17 24.79 29.45
CA GLU A 46 0.14 24.26 29.79
C GLU A 46 -0.02 22.79 30.17
N ILE A 47 0.80 21.94 29.57
CA ILE A 47 0.82 20.51 29.80
C ILE A 47 2.16 20.21 30.46
N ILE A 48 2.14 19.51 31.58
CA ILE A 48 3.30 19.19 32.40
C ILE A 48 3.47 17.67 32.42
N GLY A 49 4.49 17.19 31.70
CA GLY A 49 5.00 15.83 31.79
C GLY A 49 6.31 15.81 32.59
N GLU A 50 7.35 15.19 32.10
CA GLU A 50 8.72 15.37 32.64
C GLU A 50 9.26 16.79 32.35
N LYS A 51 8.78 17.40 31.25
CA LYS A 51 8.99 18.80 30.89
C LYS A 51 7.65 19.48 30.61
N PRO A 52 7.55 20.81 30.82
CA PRO A 52 6.38 21.54 30.41
C PRO A 52 6.41 21.89 28.93
N THR A 53 5.25 21.82 28.26
CA THR A 53 5.00 22.41 26.94
C THR A 53 3.63 23.08 26.93
N ALA A 54 3.26 23.71 25.83
CA ALA A 54 1.99 24.38 25.69
C ALA A 54 1.28 23.99 24.39
N ALA A 55 -0.05 23.97 24.41
CA ALA A 55 -0.88 23.64 23.26
C ALA A 55 -2.15 24.51 23.23
N ILE A 56 -2.74 24.62 22.04
CA ILE A 56 -4.07 25.22 21.86
C ILE A 56 -5.10 24.12 22.05
N VAL A 57 -6.06 24.33 22.96
CA VAL A 57 -7.06 23.31 23.27
C VAL A 57 -8.27 23.41 22.34
N PHE A 58 -8.78 22.26 21.92
CA PHE A 58 -10.05 22.10 21.22
C PHE A 58 -10.83 20.92 21.78
N THR A 59 -12.15 20.97 21.60
CA THR A 59 -13.07 19.92 22.05
C THR A 59 -12.88 18.65 21.21
N SER A 60 -12.83 17.48 21.87
CA SER A 60 -12.92 16.17 21.22
C SER A 60 -14.38 15.84 20.93
N GLN A 61 -14.74 15.57 19.67
CA GLN A 61 -16.15 15.38 19.27
C GLN A 61 -16.70 13.98 19.62
N ASN A 62 -15.84 12.97 19.80
CA ASN A 62 -16.23 11.56 19.91
C ASN A 62 -16.04 10.95 21.30
N GLU A 63 -15.65 11.70 22.31
CA GLU A 63 -15.32 11.17 23.62
C GLU A 63 -16.01 11.96 24.74
N ILE A 64 -16.72 11.25 25.60
CA ILE A 64 -17.35 11.82 26.79
C ILE A 64 -16.77 11.08 28.01
N ASN A 65 -16.22 11.82 28.96
CA ASN A 65 -15.68 11.30 30.24
C ASN A 65 -14.50 10.32 30.12
N THR A 66 -13.60 10.51 29.19
CA THR A 66 -12.46 9.57 29.00
C THR A 66 -11.23 9.91 29.83
N ASN A 67 -11.18 11.08 30.51
CA ASN A 67 -9.98 11.58 31.20
C ASN A 67 -8.71 11.50 30.35
N THR A 68 -8.83 11.75 29.05
CA THR A 68 -7.74 11.67 28.08
C THR A 68 -7.43 13.02 27.44
N ILE A 69 -6.16 13.24 27.12
CA ILE A 69 -5.70 14.35 26.29
C ILE A 69 -5.05 13.79 25.03
N ARG A 70 -5.51 14.23 23.88
CA ARG A 70 -4.97 13.84 22.57
C ARG A 70 -3.99 14.87 22.09
N ILE A 71 -2.75 14.46 21.91
CA ILE A 71 -1.63 15.29 21.45
C ILE A 71 -0.80 14.54 20.42
N ASP A 72 -0.17 15.28 19.52
CA ASP A 72 0.69 14.72 18.47
C ASP A 72 2.05 14.23 19.01
N GLY A 73 2.79 13.48 18.18
CA GLY A 73 4.09 12.93 18.53
C GLY A 73 5.13 14.00 18.89
N ILE A 74 5.01 15.22 18.34
CA ILE A 74 5.91 16.34 18.64
C ILE A 74 5.66 16.87 20.04
N ALA A 75 4.39 17.07 20.41
CA ALA A 75 4.01 17.50 21.75
C ALA A 75 4.40 16.43 22.79
N ARG A 76 4.22 15.14 22.49
CA ARG A 76 4.67 14.04 23.36
C ARG A 76 6.17 14.07 23.60
N LYS A 77 6.96 14.34 22.56
CA LYS A 77 8.43 14.50 22.69
C LYS A 77 8.82 15.72 23.54
N ASN A 78 8.15 16.85 23.31
CA ASN A 78 8.41 18.05 24.10
C ASN A 78 8.12 17.81 25.58
N LEU A 79 7.10 17.02 25.90
CA LEU A 79 6.71 16.62 27.26
C LEU A 79 7.55 15.49 27.83
N ARG A 80 8.32 14.75 27.01
CA ARG A 80 8.96 13.47 27.35
C ARG A 80 7.96 12.47 27.93
N THR A 81 6.85 12.29 27.25
CA THR A 81 5.77 11.40 27.65
C THR A 81 5.40 10.45 26.52
N SER A 82 4.79 9.34 26.88
CA SER A 82 4.31 8.32 25.94
C SER A 82 2.82 8.13 26.07
N ILE A 83 2.22 7.53 25.05
CA ILE A 83 0.80 7.19 25.04
C ILE A 83 0.45 6.32 26.26
N GLY A 84 -0.64 6.67 26.95
CA GLY A 84 -1.11 6.00 28.15
C GLY A 84 -0.49 6.51 29.47
N GLN A 85 0.52 7.39 29.43
CA GLN A 85 1.05 8.04 30.61
C GLN A 85 0.16 9.20 31.08
N GLU A 86 0.24 9.55 32.36
CA GLU A 86 -0.48 10.67 32.93
C GLU A 86 0.32 11.97 32.84
N VAL A 87 -0.32 13.04 32.40
CA VAL A 87 0.21 14.40 32.41
C VAL A 87 -0.70 15.33 33.17
N THR A 88 -0.15 16.38 33.76
CA THR A 88 -0.91 17.40 34.46
C THR A 88 -1.20 18.55 33.53
N VAL A 89 -2.46 18.93 33.40
CA VAL A 89 -2.93 20.00 32.52
C VAL A 89 -3.51 21.14 33.36
N LYS A 90 -3.15 22.36 32.98
CA LYS A 90 -3.70 23.59 33.60
C LYS A 90 -3.86 24.67 32.53
N LYS A 91 -4.73 25.66 32.84
CA LYS A 91 -4.87 26.85 32.00
C LYS A 91 -3.56 27.64 31.99
N ALA A 92 -3.07 28.04 30.83
CA ALA A 92 -1.82 28.80 30.67
C ALA A 92 -2.08 30.30 30.63
N ASP A 93 -1.24 31.08 31.31
CA ASP A 93 -1.15 32.54 31.15
C ASP A 93 -0.12 32.83 30.06
N ALA A 94 -0.52 32.66 28.80
CA ALA A 94 0.38 32.88 27.63
C ALA A 94 0.52 34.37 27.30
N VAL A 95 1.75 34.78 27.01
CA VAL A 95 2.09 36.17 26.69
C VAL A 95 2.69 36.25 25.27
N GLU A 96 2.38 37.32 24.52
CA GLU A 96 3.04 37.56 23.23
C GLU A 96 4.55 37.68 23.38
N ALA A 97 5.29 36.88 22.62
CA ALA A 97 6.74 36.90 22.65
C ALA A 97 7.29 38.18 22.01
N LYS A 98 8.20 38.86 22.71
CA LYS A 98 8.94 39.99 22.14
C LYS A 98 10.04 39.51 21.21
N LYS A 99 10.71 38.41 21.58
CA LYS A 99 11.81 37.83 20.82
C LYS A 99 11.88 36.32 21.02
N ILE A 100 12.08 35.59 19.93
CA ILE A 100 12.29 34.13 19.93
C ILE A 100 13.54 33.83 19.14
N LYS A 101 14.40 32.93 19.67
CA LYS A 101 15.52 32.36 18.93
C LYS A 101 15.25 30.92 18.60
N LEU A 102 15.30 30.59 17.30
CA LEU A 102 15.15 29.26 16.76
C LEU A 102 16.48 28.75 16.21
N ALA A 103 16.68 27.47 16.19
CA ALA A 103 17.82 26.84 15.54
C ALA A 103 17.39 25.60 14.78
N PRO A 104 17.98 25.30 13.59
CA PRO A 104 17.75 24.04 12.89
C PRO A 104 18.30 22.87 13.68
N ILE A 105 17.71 21.70 13.49
CA ILE A 105 18.04 20.49 14.23
C ILE A 105 19.07 19.65 13.47
N ASP A 106 18.84 19.41 12.18
CA ASP A 106 19.58 18.39 11.43
C ASP A 106 20.68 18.95 10.53
N GLN A 107 20.52 20.11 9.94
CA GLN A 107 21.45 20.67 8.97
C GLN A 107 21.62 22.20 9.13
N SER A 108 22.81 22.73 8.80
CA SER A 108 23.02 24.16 8.74
C SER A 108 22.14 24.78 7.63
N MET A 109 21.34 25.78 7.98
CA MET A 109 20.36 26.33 7.07
C MET A 109 20.30 27.86 7.21
N ARG A 110 20.26 28.55 6.07
CA ARG A 110 19.93 29.96 6.02
C ARG A 110 18.46 30.14 5.69
N ILE A 111 17.70 30.67 6.63
CA ILE A 111 16.28 30.97 6.44
C ILE A 111 16.17 32.49 6.28
N ALA A 112 15.77 32.94 5.09
CA ALA A 112 15.51 34.35 4.81
C ALA A 112 14.01 34.52 4.53
N GLY A 113 13.36 35.54 5.13
CA GLY A 113 11.96 35.87 4.90
C GLY A 113 11.18 36.23 6.15
N ASN A 114 9.90 36.59 6.00
CA ASN A 114 9.03 36.95 7.12
C ASN A 114 8.49 35.69 7.83
N LEU A 115 9.25 35.20 8.79
CA LEU A 115 8.92 34.01 9.58
C LEU A 115 7.68 34.19 10.46
N ASN A 116 7.28 35.42 10.79
CA ASN A 116 6.12 35.68 11.63
C ASN A 116 4.83 35.13 10.99
N ALA A 117 4.73 35.17 9.67
CA ALA A 117 3.56 34.62 8.97
C ALA A 117 3.52 33.07 9.01
N ALA A 118 4.67 32.42 8.89
CA ALA A 118 4.78 30.94 8.92
C ALA A 118 4.50 30.36 10.32
N PHE A 119 4.77 31.12 11.37
CA PHE A 119 4.61 30.70 12.76
C PHE A 119 3.50 31.43 13.49
N ALA A 120 2.66 32.20 12.80
CA ALA A 120 1.59 32.97 13.42
C ALA A 120 0.71 32.11 14.33
N ASN A 121 0.43 32.63 15.53
CA ASN A 121 -0.38 31.98 16.56
C ASN A 121 0.17 30.64 17.13
N LYS A 122 1.36 30.20 16.75
CA LYS A 122 1.96 29.02 17.39
C LYS A 122 2.36 29.33 18.83
N VAL A 123 2.08 28.38 19.70
CA VAL A 123 2.40 28.43 21.13
C VAL A 123 3.62 27.58 21.38
N MET A 124 4.52 28.02 22.25
CA MET A 124 5.75 27.29 22.54
C MET A 124 6.35 27.67 23.88
N VAL A 125 7.22 26.79 24.36
CA VAL A 125 8.06 26.97 25.54
C VAL A 125 9.52 26.83 25.13
N GLN A 126 10.45 27.38 25.90
CA GLN A 126 11.88 27.18 25.65
C GLN A 126 12.23 25.69 25.72
N GLY A 127 12.94 25.20 24.72
CA GLY A 127 13.32 23.78 24.60
C GLY A 127 12.36 22.95 23.76
N ASP A 128 11.24 23.52 23.32
CA ASP A 128 10.30 22.82 22.42
C ASP A 128 10.88 22.63 21.03
N ILE A 129 10.48 21.54 20.40
CA ILE A 129 10.65 21.31 18.99
C ILE A 129 9.37 21.74 18.28
N ILE A 130 9.50 22.58 17.27
CA ILE A 130 8.39 23.03 16.46
C ILE A 130 8.60 22.62 15.00
N VAL A 131 7.52 22.35 14.30
CA VAL A 131 7.55 21.97 12.90
C VAL A 131 6.80 23.02 12.08
N THR A 132 7.36 23.38 10.94
CA THR A 132 6.67 24.20 9.96
C THR A 132 5.99 23.27 8.97
N GLY A 133 4.68 23.15 9.06
CA GLY A 133 3.89 22.64 7.95
C GLY A 133 3.46 23.81 7.08
N PHE A 134 3.67 23.74 5.78
CA PHE A 134 3.09 24.71 4.84
C PHE A 134 1.59 24.42 4.67
N ARG A 135 0.82 24.67 5.72
CA ARG A 135 -0.63 24.64 5.63
C ARG A 135 -1.10 26.06 5.33
N GLN A 136 -1.59 26.28 4.11
CA GLN A 136 -2.42 27.45 3.85
C GLN A 136 -3.65 27.36 4.76
N GLN A 137 -3.66 28.11 5.84
CA GLN A 137 -4.90 28.53 6.48
C GLN A 137 -5.69 29.32 5.44
N ARG A 138 -6.86 28.83 5.10
CA ARG A 138 -7.71 29.19 3.94
C ARG A 138 -8.13 30.65 3.82
N GLN A 139 -7.65 31.59 4.60
CA GLN A 139 -8.17 32.97 4.51
C GLN A 139 -7.17 34.14 4.57
N ASN A 140 -5.94 34.07 5.05
CA ASN A 140 -5.17 35.33 5.24
C ASN A 140 -3.64 35.27 5.08
N LEU A 141 -3.05 34.29 4.40
CA LEU A 141 -1.58 34.23 4.19
C LEU A 141 -1.18 34.59 2.74
N MET A 142 -1.79 35.61 2.18
CA MET A 142 -1.43 36.15 0.88
C MET A 142 -0.79 37.55 1.04
N GLY A 143 0.42 37.57 1.51
CA GLY A 143 1.26 38.76 1.52
C GLY A 143 2.73 38.39 1.42
N GLY A 144 3.29 38.40 0.20
CA GLY A 144 4.70 38.50 -0.11
C GLY A 144 5.50 37.19 -0.12
N SER A 145 6.03 36.89 -1.28
CA SER A 145 7.15 35.99 -1.66
C SER A 145 7.91 35.23 -0.52
N VAL A 146 7.22 34.42 0.25
CA VAL A 146 7.86 33.76 1.41
C VAL A 146 8.61 32.48 1.00
N LEU A 147 8.16 31.78 -0.05
CA LEU A 147 8.75 30.49 -0.44
C LEU A 147 10.07 30.60 -1.21
N GLY A 148 10.18 31.49 -2.17
CA GLY A 148 11.42 31.63 -2.98
C GLY A 148 12.57 32.31 -2.25
N ASN A 149 12.27 33.19 -1.27
CA ASN A 149 13.29 33.89 -0.48
C ASN A 149 13.63 33.20 0.85
N VAL A 150 12.83 32.21 1.28
CA VAL A 150 13.07 31.44 2.53
C VAL A 150 13.93 30.22 2.28
N PHE A 151 13.83 29.66 1.08
CA PHE A 151 14.52 28.41 0.73
C PHE A 151 15.32 28.62 -0.56
N GLY A 152 16.65 28.73 -0.43
CA GLY A 152 17.54 28.81 -1.58
C GLY A 152 17.52 27.53 -2.45
N ASP A 153 18.18 27.59 -3.64
CA ASP A 153 18.27 26.49 -4.62
C ASP A 153 18.68 25.12 -4.03
N ASP A 154 19.43 25.11 -2.93
CA ASP A 154 19.84 23.89 -2.23
C ASP A 154 18.67 23.18 -1.53
N PHE A 155 17.59 23.89 -1.17
CA PHE A 155 16.40 23.28 -0.57
C PHE A 155 15.61 22.46 -1.59
N PHE A 156 15.47 23.00 -2.82
CA PHE A 156 14.79 22.25 -3.90
C PHE A 156 15.58 21.02 -4.35
N ARG A 157 16.92 21.09 -4.35
CA ARG A 157 17.77 19.92 -4.61
C ARG A 157 17.68 18.86 -3.52
N GLY A 158 17.59 19.25 -2.25
CA GLY A 158 17.35 18.36 -1.11
C GLY A 158 15.98 17.70 -1.13
N MET A 159 14.95 18.42 -1.60
CA MET A 159 13.57 17.94 -1.67
C MET A 159 13.36 16.88 -2.76
N VAL A 160 14.16 16.89 -3.83
CA VAL A 160 14.12 15.86 -4.89
C VAL A 160 14.68 14.51 -4.42
N ASN A 161 15.57 14.50 -3.41
CA ASN A 161 16.25 13.31 -2.89
C ASN A 161 15.79 12.90 -1.49
N ALA A 162 14.91 13.66 -0.81
CA ALA A 162 14.40 13.30 0.51
C ALA A 162 13.12 12.46 0.38
N PRO A 163 12.95 11.39 1.19
CA PRO A 163 11.66 10.73 1.30
C PRO A 163 10.64 11.74 1.80
N ALA A 164 9.49 11.77 1.18
CA ALA A 164 8.23 12.52 1.27
C ALA A 164 7.86 13.38 2.52
N MET A 165 8.81 13.88 3.33
CA MET A 165 8.55 14.66 4.54
C MET A 165 9.35 15.97 4.57
N GLY A 166 8.91 16.95 3.78
CA GLY A 166 9.46 18.31 3.80
C GLY A 166 8.99 19.14 5.01
N GLN A 167 9.01 18.61 6.22
CA GLN A 167 8.76 19.38 7.43
C GLN A 167 10.07 19.90 8.01
N LEU A 168 10.19 21.23 8.07
CA LEU A 168 11.34 21.86 8.72
C LEU A 168 11.16 21.82 10.23
N LYS A 169 12.09 21.14 10.92
CA LYS A 169 12.13 21.03 12.39
C LYS A 169 13.08 22.04 12.97
N LEU A 170 12.58 22.86 13.90
CA LEU A 170 13.35 23.90 14.58
C LEU A 170 13.23 23.70 16.09
N ALA A 171 14.33 23.90 16.79
CA ALA A 171 14.36 23.93 18.27
C ALA A 171 14.20 25.39 18.76
N VAL A 172 13.38 25.59 19.79
CA VAL A 172 13.21 26.85 20.49
C VAL A 172 14.36 27.03 21.49
N VAL A 173 15.39 27.77 21.08
CA VAL A 173 16.59 27.98 21.91
C VAL A 173 16.31 28.91 23.10
N SER A 174 15.58 30.00 22.89
CA SER A 174 15.18 30.91 23.94
C SER A 174 13.95 31.73 23.58
N THR A 175 13.14 32.05 24.58
CA THR A 175 11.97 32.91 24.50
C THR A 175 12.13 34.14 25.40
N ASN A 176 11.58 35.28 24.99
CA ASN A 176 11.51 36.46 25.83
C ASN A 176 10.06 37.05 25.73
N PRO A 177 9.28 37.06 26.81
CA PRO A 177 9.62 36.57 28.16
C PRO A 177 9.78 35.04 28.23
N SER A 178 10.32 34.56 29.34
CA SER A 178 10.41 33.11 29.62
C SER A 178 9.04 32.57 30.04
N GLY A 179 8.75 31.28 29.73
CA GLY A 179 7.50 30.62 30.02
C GLY A 179 6.70 30.32 28.76
N VAL A 180 5.39 30.19 28.88
CA VAL A 180 4.49 29.93 27.75
C VAL A 180 4.32 31.22 26.94
N VAL A 181 4.72 31.19 25.68
CA VAL A 181 4.61 32.33 24.77
C VAL A 181 3.91 31.94 23.48
N PHE A 182 3.26 32.92 22.83
CA PHE A 182 2.74 32.74 21.49
C PHE A 182 3.37 33.78 20.51
N ILE A 183 3.40 33.42 19.22
CA ILE A 183 3.94 34.29 18.19
C ILE A 183 2.84 35.23 17.70
N GLY A 184 3.04 36.51 17.95
CA GLY A 184 2.17 37.58 17.45
C GLY A 184 2.80 38.40 16.33
N PRO A 185 2.10 39.40 15.82
CA PRO A 185 2.57 40.26 14.71
C PRO A 185 3.88 41.01 15.02
N ASN A 186 4.11 41.33 16.29
CA ASN A 186 5.26 42.12 16.75
C ASN A 186 6.45 41.27 17.26
N THR A 187 6.33 39.95 17.19
CA THR A 187 7.36 39.03 17.64
C THR A 187 8.58 39.05 16.72
N LYS A 188 9.77 39.30 17.28
CA LYS A 188 11.02 39.20 16.53
C LYS A 188 11.55 37.78 16.57
N ILE A 189 11.59 37.09 15.40
CA ILE A 189 12.12 35.74 15.27
C ILE A 189 13.55 35.81 14.72
N GLU A 190 14.50 35.22 15.43
CA GLU A 190 15.88 35.07 15.00
C GLU A 190 16.19 33.59 14.83
N VAL A 191 16.66 33.20 13.64
CA VAL A 191 17.07 31.82 13.36
C VAL A 191 18.59 31.73 13.31
N GLN A 192 19.16 30.79 14.02
CA GLN A 192 20.60 30.51 13.98
C GLN A 192 20.92 29.69 12.72
N GLU A 193 22.05 29.96 12.07
CA GLU A 193 22.46 29.22 10.86
C GLU A 193 23.02 27.83 11.19
N LYS A 194 23.60 27.64 12.38
CA LYS A 194 24.21 26.39 12.81
C LYS A 194 23.19 25.50 13.52
N PRO A 195 23.18 24.21 13.22
CA PRO A 195 22.34 23.27 13.97
C PRO A 195 22.76 23.25 15.44
N VAL A 196 21.77 23.07 16.30
CA VAL A 196 21.97 22.94 17.73
C VAL A 196 21.85 21.46 18.09
N ASP A 197 22.81 20.98 18.85
CA ASP A 197 22.78 19.64 19.41
C ASP A 197 21.66 19.56 20.46
N ILE A 198 20.58 18.87 20.09
CA ILE A 198 19.39 18.74 20.92
C ILE A 198 19.66 17.95 22.18
N SER A 199 20.64 17.06 22.18
CA SER A 199 21.04 16.33 23.38
C SER A 199 21.42 17.30 24.54
N LYS A 200 21.95 18.48 24.19
CA LYS A 200 22.29 19.55 25.14
C LYS A 200 21.08 20.40 25.58
N ILE A 201 20.03 20.48 24.75
CA ILE A 201 18.83 21.27 25.04
C ILE A 201 17.73 20.38 25.65
N ASN A 202 17.55 19.19 25.09
CA ASN A 202 16.47 18.28 25.45
C ASN A 202 16.92 16.95 26.06
N GLY A 203 18.22 16.61 26.04
CA GLY A 203 18.75 15.36 26.59
C GLY A 203 18.31 14.08 25.82
N ALA A 204 17.70 14.21 24.64
CA ALA A 204 17.30 13.08 23.80
C ALA A 204 18.39 12.83 22.74
N SER A 205 18.90 11.62 22.72
CA SER A 205 19.84 11.13 21.67
C SER A 205 19.03 10.58 20.50
N ASN A 206 19.35 10.98 19.29
CA ASN A 206 18.84 10.50 18.00
C ASN A 206 17.37 10.78 17.67
N LEU A 207 17.16 11.87 16.95
CA LEU A 207 15.86 12.22 16.34
C LEU A 207 15.64 11.49 15.02
N VAL A 208 15.20 10.25 15.08
CA VAL A 208 14.53 9.62 13.94
C VAL A 208 13.14 10.27 13.83
N GLY A 209 12.91 10.97 12.74
CA GLY A 209 11.78 11.91 12.67
C GLY A 209 10.43 11.33 12.31
N VAL A 210 10.18 10.04 12.47
CA VAL A 210 8.93 9.35 12.10
C VAL A 210 8.15 9.00 13.38
N SER A 211 6.85 9.36 13.42
CA SER A 211 5.93 9.00 14.50
C SER A 211 4.87 8.01 14.01
N TYR A 212 4.04 7.46 14.90
CA TYR A 212 2.94 6.60 14.48
C TYR A 212 1.91 7.34 13.61
N GLU A 213 1.73 8.63 13.82
CA GLU A 213 0.84 9.47 12.99
C GLU A 213 1.32 9.65 11.54
N ASP A 214 2.55 9.27 11.26
CA ASP A 214 3.12 9.27 9.90
C ASP A 214 2.93 7.93 9.19
N ILE A 215 2.26 6.97 9.84
CA ILE A 215 1.92 5.66 9.31
C ILE A 215 0.42 5.60 9.09
N GLY A 216 -0.01 5.41 7.84
CA GLY A 216 -1.41 5.16 7.50
C GLY A 216 -1.66 3.68 7.33
N GLY A 217 -2.83 3.22 7.73
CA GLY A 217 -3.33 1.86 7.46
C GLY A 217 -2.63 0.89 8.36
N LEU A 218 -2.09 0.60 9.17
CA LEU A 218 -1.36 -0.43 9.95
C LEU A 218 -1.71 -0.37 11.44
N LYS A 219 -2.96 -0.05 11.77
CA LYS A 219 -3.38 0.18 13.16
C LYS A 219 -3.19 -1.06 14.05
N GLU A 220 -3.57 -2.22 13.54
CA GLU A 220 -3.44 -3.48 14.27
C GLU A 220 -1.97 -3.93 14.36
N GLU A 221 -1.17 -3.73 13.28
CA GLU A 221 0.25 -4.03 13.26
C GLU A 221 1.02 -3.13 14.21
N VAL A 222 0.73 -1.83 14.23
CA VAL A 222 1.30 -0.86 15.19
C VAL A 222 0.99 -1.32 16.62
N LYS A 223 -0.25 -1.73 16.92
CA LYS A 223 -0.64 -2.22 18.24
C LYS A 223 0.15 -3.47 18.64
N LYS A 224 0.27 -4.45 17.72
CA LYS A 224 1.06 -5.67 17.95
C LYS A 224 2.52 -5.34 18.20
N VAL A 225 3.14 -4.46 17.39
CA VAL A 225 4.54 -4.07 17.56
C VAL A 225 4.75 -3.32 18.88
N ARG A 226 3.84 -2.44 19.27
CA ARG A 226 3.89 -1.77 20.58
C ARG A 226 3.89 -2.76 21.74
N GLU A 227 3.03 -3.76 21.71
CA GLU A 227 2.96 -4.80 22.73
C GLU A 227 4.23 -5.64 22.79
N MET A 228 4.85 -5.95 21.63
CA MET A 228 5.99 -6.86 21.54
C MET A 228 7.34 -6.16 21.70
N VAL A 229 7.44 -4.87 21.38
CA VAL A 229 8.71 -4.12 21.36
C VAL A 229 8.69 -2.97 22.37
N GLU A 230 7.70 -2.06 22.28
CA GLU A 230 7.68 -0.84 23.08
C GLU A 230 7.47 -1.14 24.58
N ILE A 231 6.50 -1.99 24.90
CA ILE A 231 6.19 -2.31 26.32
C ILE A 231 7.38 -3.02 27.00
N PRO A 232 8.02 -4.05 26.41
CA PRO A 232 9.20 -4.67 27.01
C PRO A 232 10.36 -3.71 27.27
N LEU A 233 10.62 -2.78 26.34
CA LEU A 233 11.69 -1.78 26.49
C LEU A 233 11.39 -0.74 27.57
N LYS A 234 10.14 -0.27 27.67
CA LYS A 234 9.74 0.77 28.63
C LYS A 234 9.35 0.26 30.01
N ARG A 235 8.81 -0.96 30.10
CA ARG A 235 8.24 -1.53 31.31
C ARG A 235 8.65 -2.99 31.52
N PRO A 236 9.93 -3.29 31.62
CA PRO A 236 10.41 -4.67 31.81
C PRO A 236 9.89 -5.30 33.10
N GLU A 237 9.61 -4.47 34.12
CA GLU A 237 9.08 -4.91 35.40
C GLU A 237 7.73 -5.64 35.32
N ILE A 238 6.91 -5.39 34.28
CA ILE A 238 5.65 -6.10 34.07
C ILE A 238 5.90 -7.56 33.72
N PHE A 239 6.90 -7.83 32.87
CA PHE A 239 7.26 -9.17 32.41
C PHE A 239 7.92 -9.94 33.55
N ASP A 240 8.78 -9.30 34.34
CA ASP A 240 9.40 -9.90 35.53
C ASP A 240 8.32 -10.32 36.56
N ARG A 241 7.31 -9.49 36.79
CA ARG A 241 6.22 -9.76 37.73
C ARG A 241 5.32 -10.90 37.27
N LEU A 242 5.10 -11.03 35.95
CA LEU A 242 4.32 -12.11 35.35
C LEU A 242 5.12 -13.42 35.20
N GLY A 243 6.45 -13.36 35.39
CA GLY A 243 7.33 -14.51 35.21
C GLY A 243 7.48 -14.98 33.76
N ILE A 244 7.24 -14.08 32.79
CA ILE A 244 7.36 -14.34 31.37
C ILE A 244 8.57 -13.61 30.78
N THR A 245 9.28 -14.26 29.86
CA THR A 245 10.37 -13.63 29.14
C THR A 245 9.81 -12.79 27.98
N PRO A 246 10.20 -11.50 27.88
CA PRO A 246 9.79 -10.69 26.73
C PRO A 246 10.38 -11.25 25.42
N PRO A 247 9.73 -11.05 24.26
CA PRO A 247 10.28 -11.44 22.98
C PRO A 247 11.59 -10.70 22.70
N LYS A 248 12.60 -11.43 22.21
CA LYS A 248 13.91 -10.87 21.86
C LYS A 248 13.93 -10.34 20.43
N GLY A 249 13.05 -10.83 19.57
CA GLY A 249 13.02 -10.42 18.20
C GLY A 249 11.64 -10.56 17.54
N VAL A 250 11.40 -9.69 16.58
CA VAL A 250 10.18 -9.63 15.78
C VAL A 250 10.57 -9.70 14.30
N LEU A 251 9.91 -10.56 13.54
CA LEU A 251 10.03 -10.64 12.09
C LEU A 251 8.85 -9.91 11.45
N MET A 252 9.14 -8.85 10.71
CA MET A 252 8.16 -8.17 9.85
C MET A 252 8.30 -8.69 8.42
N TYR A 253 7.22 -9.16 7.82
CA TYR A 253 7.26 -9.66 6.45
C TYR A 253 6.06 -9.18 5.65
N GLY A 254 6.21 -9.13 4.31
CA GLY A 254 5.17 -8.70 3.38
C GLY A 254 5.75 -8.09 2.12
N PRO A 255 4.92 -7.64 1.17
CA PRO A 255 5.37 -7.06 -0.09
C PRO A 255 6.29 -5.85 0.09
N PRO A 256 7.18 -5.55 -0.88
CA PRO A 256 8.01 -4.36 -0.83
C PRO A 256 7.14 -3.09 -0.86
N GLY A 257 7.60 -2.04 -0.19
CA GLY A 257 6.90 -0.74 -0.18
C GLY A 257 5.69 -0.63 0.76
N THR A 258 5.37 -1.66 1.57
CA THR A 258 4.26 -1.66 2.54
C THR A 258 4.56 -0.92 3.85
N GLY A 259 5.78 -0.39 4.04
CA GLY A 259 6.11 0.45 5.20
C GLY A 259 6.85 -0.25 6.36
N LYS A 260 7.38 -1.48 6.18
CA LYS A 260 8.13 -2.23 7.21
C LYS A 260 9.22 -1.41 7.89
N THR A 261 10.09 -0.78 7.11
CA THR A 261 11.19 0.08 7.59
C THR A 261 10.65 1.35 8.28
N LEU A 262 9.54 1.90 7.78
CA LEU A 262 8.91 3.09 8.37
C LEU A 262 8.33 2.76 9.76
N LEU A 263 7.66 1.62 9.89
CA LEU A 263 7.10 1.14 11.15
C LEU A 263 8.20 0.90 12.20
N ALA A 264 9.31 0.26 11.82
CA ALA A 264 10.44 0.05 12.73
C ALA A 264 11.03 1.37 13.24
N LYS A 265 11.18 2.36 12.36
CA LYS A 265 11.63 3.71 12.73
C LYS A 265 10.67 4.42 13.68
N ALA A 266 9.35 4.30 13.42
CA ALA A 266 8.35 4.92 14.29
C ALA A 266 8.36 4.30 15.69
N VAL A 267 8.43 2.97 15.79
CA VAL A 267 8.54 2.26 17.07
C VAL A 267 9.76 2.69 17.86
N ALA A 268 10.93 2.77 17.21
CA ALA A 268 12.14 3.22 17.86
C ALA A 268 12.04 4.66 18.38
N ASN A 269 11.44 5.52 17.55
CA ASN A 269 11.23 6.92 17.91
C ASN A 269 10.26 7.10 19.10
N GLU A 270 9.18 6.34 19.11
CA GLU A 270 8.17 6.40 20.20
C GLU A 270 8.65 5.69 21.47
N SER A 271 9.53 4.68 21.35
CA SER A 271 10.12 4.00 22.52
C SER A 271 11.32 4.71 23.12
N ASP A 272 11.78 5.80 22.52
CA ASP A 272 13.03 6.53 22.91
C ASP A 272 14.25 5.60 22.98
N ALA A 273 14.27 4.57 22.11
CA ALA A 273 15.34 3.60 22.03
C ALA A 273 16.39 4.00 21.00
N HIS A 274 17.65 3.65 21.29
CA HIS A 274 18.73 3.80 20.30
C HIS A 274 18.45 2.91 19.09
N PHE A 275 18.47 3.48 17.88
CA PHE A 275 18.09 2.78 16.66
C PHE A 275 19.30 2.51 15.76
N ILE A 276 19.62 1.24 15.57
CA ILE A 276 20.68 0.77 14.68
C ILE A 276 20.01 0.13 13.47
N SER A 277 20.25 0.69 12.27
CA SER A 277 19.72 0.16 11.02
C SER A 277 20.81 -0.55 10.23
N ILE A 278 20.58 -1.81 9.92
CA ILE A 278 21.47 -2.70 9.18
C ILE A 278 20.77 -3.07 7.88
N ASN A 279 21.45 -2.82 6.75
CA ASN A 279 20.99 -3.25 5.44
C ASN A 279 21.68 -4.55 5.04
N GLY A 280 20.93 -5.62 4.77
CA GLY A 280 21.44 -6.95 4.49
C GLY A 280 22.51 -7.00 3.39
N PRO A 281 22.26 -6.49 2.19
CA PRO A 281 23.23 -6.44 1.10
C PRO A 281 24.53 -5.68 1.42
N GLU A 282 24.46 -4.64 2.25
CA GLU A 282 25.66 -3.87 2.61
C GLU A 282 26.65 -4.67 3.48
N ILE A 283 26.14 -5.51 4.37
CA ILE A 283 27.00 -6.40 5.17
C ILE A 283 27.71 -7.41 4.26
N MET A 284 26.99 -7.96 3.27
CA MET A 284 27.54 -8.97 2.38
C MET A 284 28.53 -8.41 1.35
N SER A 285 28.42 -7.12 0.99
CA SER A 285 29.21 -6.50 -0.09
C SER A 285 30.55 -5.92 0.35
N LYS A 286 30.70 -5.55 1.63
CA LYS A 286 31.79 -4.67 2.07
C LYS A 286 33.17 -5.32 2.23
N TYR A 287 33.34 -6.63 2.31
CA TYR A 287 34.65 -7.36 2.25
C TYR A 287 34.44 -8.83 2.62
N VAL A 288 35.05 -9.73 1.87
CA VAL A 288 35.18 -11.16 2.22
C VAL A 288 36.00 -11.25 3.54
N GLY A 289 35.32 -11.50 4.67
CA GLY A 289 35.94 -11.67 5.98
C GLY A 289 35.54 -10.65 7.07
N GLY A 290 34.91 -9.52 6.73
CA GLY A 290 34.48 -8.50 7.71
C GLY A 290 33.00 -8.58 8.16
N SER A 291 32.19 -9.40 7.50
CA SER A 291 30.74 -9.44 7.77
C SER A 291 30.39 -9.92 9.19
N GLU A 292 31.15 -10.88 9.72
CA GLU A 292 30.95 -11.43 11.07
C GLU A 292 31.39 -10.41 12.15
N GLU A 293 32.48 -9.65 11.93
CA GLU A 293 32.98 -8.63 12.81
C GLU A 293 32.06 -7.42 12.88
N ASN A 294 31.59 -6.94 11.73
CA ASN A 294 30.64 -5.84 11.67
C ASN A 294 29.32 -6.17 12.39
N LEU A 295 28.77 -7.40 12.22
CA LEU A 295 27.57 -7.81 12.96
C LEU A 295 27.82 -7.78 14.48
N ARG A 296 29.00 -8.23 14.94
CA ARG A 296 29.33 -8.20 16.36
C ARG A 296 29.40 -6.76 16.88
N GLU A 297 30.06 -5.86 16.16
CA GLU A 297 30.15 -4.43 16.52
C GLU A 297 28.75 -3.80 16.68
N PHE A 298 27.80 -4.06 15.78
CA PHE A 298 26.43 -3.53 15.90
C PHE A 298 25.70 -4.07 17.13
N PHE A 299 25.87 -5.34 17.48
CA PHE A 299 25.25 -5.90 18.68
C PHE A 299 25.91 -5.38 19.96
N GLU A 300 27.23 -5.17 19.97
CA GLU A 300 27.96 -4.54 21.08
C GLU A 300 27.55 -3.08 21.26
N GLU A 301 27.45 -2.30 20.16
CA GLU A 301 26.92 -0.93 20.18
C GLU A 301 25.50 -0.88 20.76
N ALA A 302 24.64 -1.84 20.39
CA ALA A 302 23.28 -1.92 20.89
C ALA A 302 23.22 -2.23 22.39
N GLU A 303 24.09 -3.08 22.90
CA GLU A 303 24.16 -3.38 24.34
C GLU A 303 24.69 -2.20 25.16
N GLU A 304 25.70 -1.48 24.64
CA GLU A 304 26.25 -0.30 25.28
C GLU A 304 25.30 0.88 25.39
N ASN A 305 24.43 1.04 24.36
CA ASN A 305 23.45 2.13 24.27
C ASN A 305 22.01 1.68 24.59
N SER A 306 21.84 0.66 25.42
CA SER A 306 20.50 0.18 25.79
C SER A 306 19.70 1.24 26.59
N PRO A 307 18.35 1.40 26.36
CA PRO A 307 17.49 0.55 25.51
C PRO A 307 17.69 0.78 24.01
N SER A 308 17.79 -0.29 23.23
CA SER A 308 18.11 -0.21 21.81
C SER A 308 17.30 -1.16 20.92
N ILE A 309 17.12 -0.79 19.65
CA ILE A 309 16.48 -1.58 18.62
C ILE A 309 17.47 -1.77 17.48
N ILE A 310 17.76 -3.03 17.14
CA ILE A 310 18.52 -3.40 15.96
C ILE A 310 17.51 -3.75 14.86
N PHE A 311 17.46 -2.94 13.82
CA PHE A 311 16.62 -3.21 12.65
C PHE A 311 17.48 -3.77 11.52
N ILE A 312 17.13 -4.96 11.04
CA ILE A 312 17.82 -5.64 9.94
C ILE A 312 16.87 -5.68 8.75
N ASP A 313 17.15 -4.85 7.74
CA ASP A 313 16.38 -4.85 6.49
C ASP A 313 16.92 -5.88 5.51
N GLU A 314 16.04 -6.41 4.64
CA GLU A 314 16.40 -7.47 3.70
C GLU A 314 17.13 -8.64 4.36
N LEU A 315 16.58 -9.14 5.46
CA LEU A 315 17.17 -10.21 6.27
C LEU A 315 17.44 -11.48 5.45
N ASP A 316 16.66 -11.73 4.41
CA ASP A 316 16.85 -12.84 3.47
C ASP A 316 18.18 -12.76 2.69
N ALA A 317 18.76 -11.58 2.54
CA ALA A 317 20.10 -11.43 1.96
C ALA A 317 21.23 -11.92 2.90
N ILE A 318 21.03 -11.81 4.23
CA ILE A 318 22.03 -12.23 5.23
C ILE A 318 21.82 -13.70 5.61
N ALA A 319 20.57 -14.15 5.71
CA ALA A 319 20.22 -15.43 6.30
C ALA A 319 19.29 -16.28 5.39
N PRO A 320 19.70 -16.61 4.16
CA PRO A 320 18.97 -17.49 3.29
C PRO A 320 18.94 -18.93 3.80
N LYS A 321 18.01 -19.76 3.31
CA LYS A 321 17.97 -21.20 3.60
C LYS A 321 19.27 -21.89 3.22
N ARG A 322 19.71 -22.83 4.06
CA ARG A 322 20.97 -23.57 3.87
C ARG A 322 21.04 -24.34 2.55
N GLU A 323 19.90 -24.73 2.01
CA GLU A 323 19.77 -25.44 0.72
C GLU A 323 20.01 -24.53 -0.48
N GLU A 324 19.74 -23.23 -0.34
CA GLU A 324 19.90 -22.21 -1.37
C GLU A 324 21.29 -21.54 -1.30
N THR A 325 22.07 -21.83 -0.25
CA THR A 325 23.36 -21.16 0.05
C THR A 325 24.51 -21.91 -0.59
N ALA A 326 25.11 -21.37 -1.64
CA ALA A 326 26.32 -21.93 -2.27
C ALA A 326 27.63 -21.48 -1.60
N GLY A 327 27.62 -20.43 -0.75
CA GLY A 327 28.81 -19.77 -0.18
C GLY A 327 29.10 -20.15 1.28
N GLU A 328 30.40 -20.36 1.60
CA GLU A 328 30.85 -20.62 2.97
C GLU A 328 30.72 -19.37 3.85
N VAL A 329 30.87 -18.17 3.28
CA VAL A 329 30.77 -16.88 3.97
C VAL A 329 29.34 -16.64 4.48
N GLU A 330 28.34 -16.89 3.65
CA GLU A 330 26.93 -16.74 4.02
C GLU A 330 26.58 -17.67 5.21
N ARG A 331 27.00 -18.93 5.16
CA ARG A 331 26.75 -19.89 6.27
C ARG A 331 27.37 -19.42 7.59
N ARG A 332 28.58 -18.82 7.55
CA ARG A 332 29.23 -18.28 8.74
C ARG A 332 28.49 -17.08 9.28
N THR A 333 28.06 -16.17 8.40
CA THR A 333 27.29 -14.96 8.79
C THR A 333 25.97 -15.36 9.47
N VAL A 334 25.22 -16.35 8.91
CA VAL A 334 24.02 -16.88 9.55
C VAL A 334 24.32 -17.48 10.93
N ALA A 335 25.38 -18.29 11.04
CA ALA A 335 25.77 -18.90 12.31
C ALA A 335 26.15 -17.84 13.35
N GLN A 336 26.85 -16.78 12.94
CA GLN A 336 27.20 -15.65 13.80
C GLN A 336 25.94 -14.90 14.27
N LEU A 337 25.02 -14.57 13.38
CA LEU A 337 23.76 -13.91 13.72
C LEU A 337 22.96 -14.74 14.74
N LEU A 338 22.84 -16.06 14.53
CA LEU A 338 22.18 -16.96 15.48
C LEU A 338 22.85 -16.94 16.85
N THR A 339 24.20 -16.95 16.89
CA THR A 339 24.97 -16.88 18.14
C THR A 339 24.78 -15.58 18.87
N LEU A 340 24.79 -14.45 18.15
CA LEU A 340 24.54 -13.13 18.71
C LEU A 340 23.14 -12.99 19.30
N MET A 341 22.12 -13.47 18.57
CA MET A 341 20.73 -13.46 19.07
C MET A 341 20.55 -14.34 20.32
N ASP A 342 21.17 -15.52 20.35
CA ASP A 342 21.14 -16.39 21.52
C ASP A 342 21.89 -15.75 22.72
N GLY A 343 22.93 -14.97 22.46
CA GLY A 343 23.73 -14.24 23.44
C GLY A 343 23.02 -13.07 24.09
N LEU A 344 21.98 -12.51 23.47
CA LEU A 344 21.20 -11.41 24.06
C LEU A 344 20.58 -11.86 25.39
N LYS A 345 20.94 -11.15 26.47
CA LYS A 345 20.46 -11.47 27.82
C LYS A 345 18.92 -11.28 27.90
N SER A 346 18.24 -12.14 28.64
CA SER A 346 16.78 -12.06 28.86
C SER A 346 16.32 -10.76 29.55
N ARG A 347 17.22 -10.03 30.17
CA ARG A 347 17.00 -8.70 30.76
C ARG A 347 17.62 -7.58 29.91
N GLY A 348 18.19 -7.91 28.74
CA GLY A 348 18.74 -6.90 27.84
C GLY A 348 17.63 -6.07 27.25
N GLN A 349 17.74 -4.76 27.37
CA GLN A 349 16.84 -3.80 26.73
C GLN A 349 17.21 -3.65 25.24
N VAL A 350 17.50 -4.77 24.58
CA VAL A 350 17.82 -4.85 23.16
C VAL A 350 16.80 -5.73 22.47
N VAL A 351 16.13 -5.21 21.45
CA VAL A 351 15.17 -5.95 20.62
C VAL A 351 15.64 -5.94 19.17
N VAL A 352 15.60 -7.09 18.52
CA VAL A 352 15.95 -7.24 17.11
C VAL A 352 14.68 -7.25 16.27
N ILE A 353 14.57 -6.38 15.27
CA ILE A 353 13.48 -6.37 14.30
C ILE A 353 14.08 -6.75 12.94
N GLY A 354 13.69 -7.92 12.42
CA GLY A 354 14.06 -8.34 11.07
C GLY A 354 12.95 -7.98 10.08
N ALA A 355 13.31 -7.48 8.91
CA ALA A 355 12.36 -7.25 7.82
C ALA A 355 12.74 -8.06 6.59
N THR A 356 11.75 -8.67 5.93
CA THR A 356 11.96 -9.42 4.69
C THR A 356 10.72 -9.34 3.79
N ASN A 357 10.94 -9.38 2.49
CA ASN A 357 9.88 -9.54 1.51
C ASN A 357 9.60 -11.04 1.21
N ARG A 358 10.51 -11.94 1.64
CA ARG A 358 10.50 -13.37 1.31
C ARG A 358 10.68 -14.24 2.56
N PRO A 359 9.65 -14.36 3.44
CA PRO A 359 9.77 -15.09 4.69
C PRO A 359 10.11 -16.58 4.50
N ASP A 360 9.72 -17.13 3.35
CA ASP A 360 9.98 -18.55 3.01
C ASP A 360 11.42 -18.81 2.58
N SER A 361 12.22 -17.79 2.27
CA SER A 361 13.65 -17.93 1.93
C SER A 361 14.57 -17.90 3.15
N LEU A 362 14.05 -17.54 4.33
CA LEU A 362 14.84 -17.44 5.56
C LEU A 362 15.19 -18.83 6.16
N ASP A 363 16.37 -18.93 6.79
CA ASP A 363 16.75 -20.10 7.57
C ASP A 363 15.73 -20.31 8.72
N PRO A 364 15.07 -21.50 8.80
CA PRO A 364 14.08 -21.78 9.83
C PRO A 364 14.62 -21.67 11.28
N ALA A 365 15.94 -21.73 11.45
CA ALA A 365 16.57 -21.57 12.76
C ALA A 365 16.40 -20.17 13.35
N LEU A 366 16.23 -19.14 12.52
CA LEU A 366 15.96 -17.77 12.98
C LEU A 366 14.55 -17.61 13.56
N ARG A 367 13.59 -18.38 13.08
CA ARG A 367 12.16 -18.33 13.47
C ARG A 367 11.84 -19.17 14.71
N ARG A 368 12.87 -19.69 15.41
CA ARG A 368 12.69 -20.49 16.62
C ARG A 368 12.49 -19.61 17.86
N PRO A 369 11.77 -20.12 18.89
CA PRO A 369 11.60 -19.42 20.16
C PRO A 369 12.94 -18.92 20.75
N GLY A 370 12.91 -17.66 21.23
CA GLY A 370 14.10 -16.98 21.78
C GLY A 370 14.93 -16.21 20.74
N ARG A 371 14.51 -16.18 19.46
CA ARG A 371 15.12 -15.41 18.37
C ARG A 371 14.07 -14.49 17.73
N LEU A 372 13.75 -14.63 16.43
CA LEU A 372 12.63 -13.96 15.78
C LEU A 372 11.38 -14.82 15.94
N ASP A 373 10.90 -14.94 17.14
CA ASP A 373 9.80 -15.83 17.51
C ASP A 373 8.41 -15.21 17.36
N ARG A 374 8.37 -13.96 17.03
CA ARG A 374 7.13 -13.21 16.74
C ARG A 374 7.15 -12.73 15.29
N GLU A 375 6.07 -13.02 14.60
CA GLU A 375 5.93 -12.70 13.19
C GLU A 375 4.75 -11.75 13.01
N ILE A 376 4.97 -10.69 12.23
CA ILE A 376 3.95 -9.69 11.89
C ILE A 376 3.93 -9.57 10.38
N GLU A 377 2.80 -9.95 9.80
CA GLU A 377 2.54 -9.74 8.39
C GLU A 377 2.11 -8.30 8.15
N ILE A 378 2.74 -7.65 7.18
CA ILE A 378 2.38 -6.31 6.73
C ILE A 378 1.85 -6.47 5.31
N GLY A 379 0.53 -6.49 5.22
CA GLY A 379 -0.21 -6.76 3.98
C GLY A 379 -0.24 -5.60 3.00
N ILE A 380 -1.03 -5.78 1.94
CA ILE A 380 -1.40 -4.70 1.01
C ILE A 380 -2.56 -3.95 1.65
N PRO A 381 -2.55 -2.61 1.67
CA PRO A 381 -3.57 -1.82 2.34
C PRO A 381 -4.94 -1.94 1.66
N ASP A 382 -6.00 -2.01 2.47
CA ASP A 382 -7.39 -1.93 2.01
C ASP A 382 -7.78 -0.49 1.56
N ALA A 383 -9.04 -0.25 1.17
CA ALA A 383 -9.46 1.05 0.67
C ALA A 383 -9.40 2.16 1.74
N GLU A 384 -9.77 1.86 2.99
CA GLU A 384 -9.69 2.83 4.10
C GLU A 384 -8.25 3.14 4.44
N GLU A 385 -7.41 2.13 4.50
CA GLU A 385 -5.98 2.26 4.76
C GLU A 385 -5.27 3.05 3.66
N ARG A 386 -5.60 2.81 2.37
CA ARG A 386 -5.08 3.60 1.25
C ARG A 386 -5.48 5.07 1.35
N LYS A 387 -6.71 5.36 1.78
CA LYS A 387 -7.15 6.72 2.04
C LYS A 387 -6.31 7.39 3.11
N GLU A 388 -6.09 6.72 4.24
CA GLU A 388 -5.23 7.24 5.32
C GLU A 388 -3.80 7.52 4.83
N ILE A 389 -3.23 6.62 4.03
CA ILE A 389 -1.90 6.79 3.43
C ILE A 389 -1.88 8.01 2.49
N LEU A 390 -2.89 8.17 1.64
CA LEU A 390 -3.02 9.34 0.75
C LEU A 390 -3.16 10.64 1.56
N GLU A 391 -3.96 10.66 2.62
CA GLU A 391 -4.10 11.81 3.52
C GLU A 391 -2.75 12.22 4.14
N ILE A 392 -1.93 11.25 4.53
CA ILE A 392 -0.58 11.50 5.05
C ILE A 392 0.32 12.11 3.98
N HIS A 393 0.37 11.51 2.78
CA HIS A 393 1.23 11.98 1.71
C HIS A 393 0.80 13.34 1.12
N THR A 394 -0.48 13.67 1.22
CA THR A 394 -1.03 14.94 0.74
C THR A 394 -1.19 16.00 1.83
N ARG A 395 -0.83 15.69 3.08
CA ARG A 395 -0.99 16.58 4.26
C ARG A 395 -0.47 18.00 4.04
N SER A 396 0.64 18.14 3.34
CA SER A 396 1.28 19.43 3.04
C SER A 396 0.98 19.97 1.63
N MET A 397 0.18 19.27 0.83
CA MET A 397 -0.11 19.67 -0.54
C MET A 397 -1.31 20.63 -0.61
N PRO A 398 -1.23 21.69 -1.43
CA PRO A 398 -2.38 22.56 -1.72
C PRO A 398 -3.35 21.83 -2.66
N LEU A 399 -4.29 21.08 -2.10
CA LEU A 399 -5.32 20.38 -2.86
C LEU A 399 -6.48 21.30 -3.20
N SER A 400 -7.02 21.15 -4.40
CA SER A 400 -8.28 21.77 -4.82
C SER A 400 -9.47 21.10 -4.10
N ASN A 401 -10.61 21.81 -4.05
CA ASN A 401 -11.83 21.29 -3.41
C ASN A 401 -12.50 20.13 -4.18
N ASP A 402 -12.12 19.92 -5.43
CA ASP A 402 -12.60 18.85 -6.31
C ASP A 402 -11.87 17.52 -6.12
N VAL A 403 -10.79 17.51 -5.32
CA VAL A 403 -10.02 16.28 -5.02
C VAL A 403 -10.69 15.53 -3.89
N ASP A 404 -11.29 14.39 -4.22
CA ASP A 404 -11.77 13.41 -3.25
C ASP A 404 -10.77 12.26 -3.15
N LEU A 405 -10.07 12.18 -2.03
CA LEU A 405 -9.10 11.11 -1.78
C LEU A 405 -9.74 9.72 -1.66
N THR A 406 -11.06 9.66 -1.36
CA THR A 406 -11.81 8.41 -1.28
C THR A 406 -11.92 7.77 -2.67
N GLU A 407 -12.25 8.56 -3.71
CA GLU A 407 -12.28 8.09 -5.11
C GLU A 407 -10.94 7.46 -5.53
N PHE A 408 -9.83 8.12 -5.17
CA PHE A 408 -8.50 7.59 -5.51
C PHE A 408 -8.12 6.37 -4.67
N ALA A 409 -8.53 6.29 -3.42
CA ALA A 409 -8.32 5.12 -2.59
C ALA A 409 -9.07 3.90 -3.14
N GLU A 410 -10.29 4.07 -3.61
CA GLU A 410 -11.09 3.02 -4.25
C GLU A 410 -10.48 2.56 -5.58
N SER A 411 -9.97 3.49 -6.40
CA SER A 411 -9.43 3.18 -7.73
C SER A 411 -7.99 2.63 -7.72
N THR A 412 -7.28 2.63 -6.58
CA THR A 412 -5.88 2.20 -6.48
C THR A 412 -5.72 0.79 -5.90
N HIS A 413 -6.48 -0.17 -6.41
CA HIS A 413 -6.35 -1.57 -5.98
C HIS A 413 -4.92 -2.10 -6.15
N GLY A 414 -4.41 -2.80 -5.13
CA GLY A 414 -3.07 -3.38 -5.16
C GLY A 414 -1.91 -2.39 -5.04
N PHE A 415 -2.19 -1.10 -4.81
CA PHE A 415 -1.16 -0.10 -4.51
C PHE A 415 -0.69 -0.26 -3.06
N VAL A 416 0.62 -0.23 -2.87
CA VAL A 416 1.23 -0.18 -1.54
C VAL A 416 1.55 1.27 -1.15
N GLY A 417 1.97 1.49 0.10
CA GLY A 417 2.27 2.83 0.60
C GLY A 417 3.27 3.62 -0.26
N ALA A 418 4.28 2.94 -0.81
CA ALA A 418 5.26 3.56 -1.71
C ALA A 418 4.66 4.00 -3.06
N ASP A 419 3.67 3.25 -3.59
CA ASP A 419 2.99 3.59 -4.83
C ASP A 419 2.08 4.80 -4.64
N LEU A 420 1.33 4.83 -3.53
CA LEU A 420 0.46 5.95 -3.16
C LEU A 420 1.26 7.23 -2.91
N GLY A 421 2.44 7.10 -2.27
CA GLY A 421 3.40 8.20 -2.14
C GLY A 421 3.92 8.69 -3.49
N SER A 422 4.18 7.78 -4.43
CA SER A 422 4.58 8.11 -5.80
C SER A 422 3.44 8.78 -6.57
N LEU A 423 2.19 8.35 -6.37
CA LEU A 423 1.00 8.96 -6.96
C LEU A 423 0.84 10.42 -6.52
N ALA A 424 0.91 10.66 -5.20
CA ALA A 424 0.83 12.00 -4.66
C ALA A 424 1.98 12.90 -5.18
N LYS A 425 3.20 12.36 -5.24
CA LYS A 425 4.37 13.06 -5.78
C LYS A 425 4.23 13.38 -7.27
N GLU A 426 3.77 12.42 -8.09
CA GLU A 426 3.61 12.65 -9.53
C GLU A 426 2.50 13.66 -9.83
N ALA A 427 1.38 13.60 -9.10
CA ALA A 427 0.32 14.62 -9.20
C ALA A 427 0.87 16.04 -8.91
N ALA A 428 1.69 16.18 -7.86
CA ALA A 428 2.36 17.46 -7.57
C ALA A 428 3.37 17.87 -8.65
N MET A 429 4.16 16.91 -9.17
CA MET A 429 5.15 17.19 -10.23
C MET A 429 4.50 17.65 -11.54
N ARG A 430 3.28 17.17 -11.85
CA ARG A 430 2.51 17.67 -13.02
C ARG A 430 2.17 19.13 -12.90
N VAL A 431 1.77 19.60 -11.72
CA VAL A 431 1.53 21.03 -11.46
C VAL A 431 2.82 21.83 -11.64
N VAL A 432 3.94 21.33 -11.13
CA VAL A 432 5.26 21.96 -11.31
C VAL A 432 5.61 22.06 -12.81
N ARG A 433 5.44 20.98 -13.58
CA ARG A 433 5.69 21.00 -15.04
C ARG A 433 4.83 22.01 -15.80
N LYS A 434 3.58 22.24 -15.36
CA LYS A 434 2.71 23.27 -15.97
C LYS A 434 3.19 24.70 -15.71
N ILE A 435 3.88 24.92 -14.59
CA ILE A 435 4.28 26.26 -14.14
C ILE A 435 5.72 26.61 -14.56
N ILE A 436 6.61 25.61 -14.72
CA ILE A 436 8.01 25.84 -15.15
C ILE A 436 8.14 26.78 -16.36
N PRO A 437 7.30 26.69 -17.42
CA PRO A 437 7.40 27.60 -18.58
C PRO A 437 7.07 29.07 -18.25
N GLU A 438 6.35 29.35 -17.16
CA GLU A 438 6.00 30.68 -16.71
C GLU A 438 7.10 31.33 -15.84
N ILE A 439 8.09 30.50 -15.39
CA ILE A 439 9.19 30.96 -14.52
C ILE A 439 10.40 31.33 -15.35
N LYS A 440 10.90 32.54 -15.19
CA LYS A 440 12.15 32.97 -15.80
C LYS A 440 13.32 32.66 -14.88
N ASP A 441 14.39 32.10 -15.43
CA ASP A 441 15.61 31.80 -14.69
C ASP A 441 16.20 33.05 -14.03
N GLY A 442 16.37 32.97 -12.69
CA GLY A 442 17.00 34.05 -11.91
C GLY A 442 16.06 35.15 -11.41
N GLU A 443 14.76 35.13 -11.75
CA GLU A 443 13.78 36.08 -11.18
C GLU A 443 12.95 35.39 -10.05
N PRO A 444 12.55 36.12 -8.99
CA PRO A 444 11.65 35.57 -7.97
C PRO A 444 10.30 35.22 -8.58
N ILE A 445 9.73 34.10 -8.19
CA ILE A 445 8.44 33.61 -8.72
C ILE A 445 7.33 34.60 -8.33
N PRO A 446 6.52 35.13 -9.29
CA PRO A 446 5.44 36.06 -9.00
C PRO A 446 4.39 35.43 -8.07
N GLU A 447 3.81 36.23 -7.17
CA GLU A 447 2.75 35.75 -6.25
C GLU A 447 1.54 35.17 -6.97
N GLU A 448 1.21 35.70 -8.15
CA GLU A 448 0.11 35.15 -8.97
C GLU A 448 0.39 33.75 -9.48
N THR A 449 1.64 33.43 -9.79
CA THR A 449 2.07 32.10 -10.20
C THR A 449 2.05 31.14 -9.01
N LEU A 450 2.48 31.59 -7.82
CA LEU A 450 2.40 30.78 -6.60
C LEU A 450 0.95 30.43 -6.22
N LYS A 451 0.00 31.31 -6.48
CA LYS A 451 -1.44 31.06 -6.26
C LYS A 451 -2.02 30.00 -7.20
N LYS A 452 -1.41 29.77 -8.35
CA LYS A 452 -1.82 28.75 -9.32
C LYS A 452 -1.31 27.33 -8.95
N ILE A 453 -0.40 27.21 -7.96
CA ILE A 453 0.10 25.93 -7.47
C ILE A 453 -0.99 25.25 -6.63
N ILE A 454 -1.94 24.62 -7.29
CA ILE A 454 -3.02 23.86 -6.67
C ILE A 454 -3.12 22.54 -7.44
N VAL A 455 -3.08 21.43 -6.70
CA VAL A 455 -3.22 20.09 -7.28
C VAL A 455 -4.70 19.78 -7.45
N THR A 456 -5.10 19.46 -8.67
CA THR A 456 -6.49 19.21 -9.06
C THR A 456 -6.77 17.70 -9.18
N ARG A 457 -8.05 17.34 -9.26
CA ARG A 457 -8.49 15.96 -9.51
C ARG A 457 -7.91 15.41 -10.83
N ASP A 458 -7.84 16.24 -11.88
CA ASP A 458 -7.28 15.82 -13.16
C ASP A 458 -5.79 15.51 -13.09
N ASP A 459 -5.02 16.22 -12.25
CA ASP A 459 -3.61 15.94 -12.05
C ASP A 459 -3.41 14.56 -11.40
N PHE A 460 -4.27 14.16 -10.45
CA PHE A 460 -4.27 12.82 -9.87
C PHE A 460 -4.68 11.74 -10.86
N LYS A 461 -5.74 11.97 -11.66
CA LYS A 461 -6.20 11.02 -12.69
C LYS A 461 -5.14 10.74 -13.74
N GLU A 462 -4.46 11.78 -14.19
CA GLU A 462 -3.38 11.62 -15.14
C GLU A 462 -2.13 10.97 -14.52
N ALA A 463 -1.81 11.28 -13.25
CA ALA A 463 -0.74 10.61 -12.54
C ALA A 463 -1.01 9.11 -12.35
N LEU A 464 -2.27 8.74 -12.10
CA LEU A 464 -2.68 7.33 -11.95
C LEU A 464 -2.41 6.50 -13.22
N LYS A 465 -2.50 7.10 -14.40
CA LYS A 465 -2.19 6.39 -15.66
C LYS A 465 -0.71 6.04 -15.83
N GLU A 466 0.18 6.76 -15.17
CA GLU A 466 1.64 6.54 -15.27
C GLU A 466 2.18 5.56 -14.23
N ILE A 467 1.47 5.37 -13.12
CA ILE A 467 1.96 4.57 -12.00
C ILE A 467 1.30 3.19 -12.01
N GLN A 468 2.13 2.16 -12.01
CA GLN A 468 1.69 0.77 -11.92
C GLN A 468 1.89 0.25 -10.49
N PRO A 469 0.95 -0.54 -9.95
CA PRO A 469 1.05 -1.09 -8.61
C PRO A 469 2.28 -1.99 -8.44
N SER A 470 3.11 -1.73 -7.44
CA SER A 470 4.36 -2.45 -7.19
C SER A 470 4.13 -3.88 -6.69
N ALA A 471 3.08 -4.09 -5.89
CA ALA A 471 2.74 -5.42 -5.40
C ALA A 471 2.39 -6.40 -6.53
N LEU A 472 1.97 -5.87 -7.68
CA LEU A 472 1.54 -6.65 -8.83
C LEU A 472 2.65 -6.85 -9.88
N ARG A 473 3.80 -6.16 -9.76
CA ARG A 473 4.90 -6.29 -10.75
C ARG A 473 5.53 -7.68 -10.80
N GLU A 474 5.52 -8.42 -9.69
CA GLU A 474 6.03 -9.80 -9.65
C GLU A 474 4.99 -10.85 -10.08
N VAL A 475 3.73 -10.44 -10.26
CA VAL A 475 2.63 -11.25 -10.77
C VAL A 475 2.16 -10.59 -12.05
N ILE A 476 1.91 -11.37 -13.10
CA ILE A 476 1.15 -10.88 -14.26
C ILE A 476 -0.33 -10.75 -13.79
N VAL A 477 -0.60 -9.76 -12.98
CA VAL A 477 -1.97 -9.38 -12.64
C VAL A 477 -2.42 -8.43 -13.74
N GLN A 478 -3.39 -8.87 -14.51
CA GLN A 478 -4.04 -8.04 -15.51
C GLN A 478 -5.29 -7.45 -14.87
N ILE A 479 -5.48 -6.16 -14.99
CA ILE A 479 -6.81 -5.55 -14.82
C ILE A 479 -7.43 -5.61 -16.21
N PRO A 480 -8.40 -6.49 -16.46
CA PRO A 480 -8.98 -6.59 -17.79
C PRO A 480 -9.88 -5.37 -18.04
N ASP A 481 -9.77 -4.76 -19.22
CA ASP A 481 -10.64 -3.65 -19.64
C ASP A 481 -11.94 -4.15 -20.31
N ILE A 482 -12.28 -5.43 -20.16
CA ILE A 482 -13.42 -6.09 -20.82
C ILE A 482 -14.64 -6.02 -19.91
N THR A 483 -15.73 -5.46 -20.42
CA THR A 483 -17.03 -5.38 -19.74
C THR A 483 -18.02 -6.44 -20.28
N TRP A 484 -19.16 -6.63 -19.59
CA TRP A 484 -20.23 -7.50 -20.09
C TRP A 484 -20.79 -7.06 -21.45
N ASP A 485 -20.70 -5.77 -21.78
CA ASP A 485 -21.16 -5.21 -23.06
C ASP A 485 -20.26 -5.59 -24.24
N ASP A 486 -19.02 -5.97 -23.97
CA ASP A 486 -18.07 -6.42 -24.99
C ASP A 486 -18.23 -7.91 -25.34
N ILE A 487 -19.15 -8.60 -24.68
CA ILE A 487 -19.45 -10.02 -24.93
C ILE A 487 -20.84 -10.14 -25.52
N GLY A 488 -20.93 -10.59 -26.76
CA GLY A 488 -22.18 -10.80 -27.45
C GLY A 488 -22.84 -12.14 -27.08
N GLY A 489 -24.09 -12.14 -26.63
CA GLY A 489 -24.82 -13.33 -26.25
C GLY A 489 -24.37 -13.96 -24.92
N LEU A 490 -24.64 -15.27 -24.77
CA LEU A 490 -24.27 -16.06 -23.58
C LEU A 490 -24.89 -15.55 -22.28
N GLU A 491 -26.13 -15.08 -22.31
CA GLU A 491 -26.80 -14.44 -21.18
C GLU A 491 -26.93 -15.38 -19.97
N ASP A 492 -27.23 -16.68 -20.20
CA ASP A 492 -27.31 -17.66 -19.13
C ASP A 492 -25.92 -17.84 -18.44
N ALA A 493 -24.85 -17.98 -19.22
CA ALA A 493 -23.47 -18.11 -18.68
C ALA A 493 -23.02 -16.84 -17.95
N LYS A 494 -23.40 -15.66 -18.44
CA LYS A 494 -23.15 -14.39 -17.77
C LYS A 494 -23.86 -14.32 -16.42
N GLN A 495 -25.14 -14.72 -16.39
CA GLN A 495 -25.92 -14.70 -15.15
C GLN A 495 -25.36 -15.68 -14.12
N GLU A 496 -25.02 -16.90 -14.53
CA GLU A 496 -24.40 -17.89 -13.63
C GLU A 496 -23.05 -17.41 -13.08
N LEU A 497 -22.23 -16.74 -13.90
CA LEU A 497 -20.96 -16.16 -13.44
C LEU A 497 -21.15 -14.98 -12.49
N LYS A 498 -22.16 -14.13 -12.72
CA LYS A 498 -22.51 -13.08 -11.78
C LYS A 498 -22.87 -13.65 -10.41
N GLU A 499 -23.68 -14.69 -10.37
CA GLU A 499 -24.10 -15.34 -9.12
C GLU A 499 -22.96 -16.09 -8.42
N ALA A 500 -22.08 -16.74 -9.20
CA ALA A 500 -21.02 -17.57 -8.64
C ALA A 500 -19.76 -16.81 -8.24
N VAL A 501 -19.46 -15.69 -8.90
CA VAL A 501 -18.17 -14.96 -8.72
C VAL A 501 -18.39 -13.51 -8.34
N GLU A 502 -19.21 -12.76 -9.12
CA GLU A 502 -19.36 -11.32 -8.91
C GLU A 502 -20.06 -10.99 -7.57
N TRP A 503 -21.19 -11.65 -7.28
CA TRP A 503 -21.94 -11.36 -6.06
C TRP A 503 -21.18 -11.72 -4.77
N PRO A 504 -20.50 -12.88 -4.65
CA PRO A 504 -19.69 -13.17 -3.48
C PRO A 504 -18.57 -12.17 -3.22
N LEU A 505 -17.92 -11.66 -4.27
CA LEU A 505 -16.85 -10.67 -4.15
C LEU A 505 -17.34 -9.26 -3.84
N LYS A 506 -18.51 -8.87 -4.41
CA LYS A 506 -19.09 -7.54 -4.16
C LYS A 506 -19.91 -7.42 -2.88
N TYR A 507 -20.54 -8.50 -2.46
CA TYR A 507 -21.51 -8.50 -1.34
C TYR A 507 -21.27 -9.65 -0.36
N PRO A 508 -20.05 -9.82 0.17
CA PRO A 508 -19.72 -10.94 1.07
C PRO A 508 -20.62 -10.96 2.31
N GLU A 509 -20.94 -9.79 2.88
CA GLU A 509 -21.79 -9.65 4.06
C GLU A 509 -23.19 -10.27 3.87
N LYS A 510 -23.75 -10.16 2.66
CA LYS A 510 -25.07 -10.76 2.38
C LYS A 510 -25.03 -12.29 2.38
N PHE A 511 -23.93 -12.88 1.90
CA PHE A 511 -23.77 -14.33 1.94
C PHE A 511 -23.65 -14.84 3.37
N GLU A 512 -22.96 -14.11 4.24
CA GLU A 512 -22.88 -14.42 5.68
C GLU A 512 -24.25 -14.26 6.37
N GLU A 513 -24.96 -13.17 6.07
CA GLU A 513 -26.29 -12.90 6.64
C GLU A 513 -27.31 -14.00 6.28
N PHE A 514 -27.27 -14.52 5.05
CA PHE A 514 -28.11 -15.62 4.61
C PHE A 514 -27.57 -17.02 4.97
N GLY A 515 -26.35 -17.11 5.55
CA GLY A 515 -25.71 -18.37 5.90
C GLY A 515 -25.37 -19.24 4.69
N ILE A 516 -25.18 -18.64 3.51
CA ILE A 516 -24.86 -19.33 2.27
C ILE A 516 -23.35 -19.27 2.05
N LYS A 517 -22.72 -20.43 1.86
CA LYS A 517 -21.31 -20.48 1.47
C LYS A 517 -21.17 -20.21 -0.03
N PRO A 518 -20.36 -19.24 -0.46
CA PRO A 518 -20.10 -19.02 -1.89
C PRO A 518 -19.39 -20.23 -2.51
N PRO A 519 -19.58 -20.50 -3.81
CA PRO A 519 -18.85 -21.53 -4.51
C PRO A 519 -17.35 -21.16 -4.57
N LYS A 520 -16.47 -22.13 -4.28
CA LYS A 520 -15.02 -21.90 -4.29
C LYS A 520 -14.44 -21.78 -5.70
N GLY A 521 -15.00 -22.55 -6.63
CA GLY A 521 -14.51 -22.59 -7.99
C GLY A 521 -15.62 -22.82 -9.02
N THR A 522 -15.42 -22.23 -10.21
CA THR A 522 -16.29 -22.31 -11.36
C THR A 522 -15.53 -22.90 -12.54
N LEU A 523 -16.07 -23.94 -13.16
CA LEU A 523 -15.50 -24.55 -14.36
C LEU A 523 -16.29 -24.09 -15.60
N LEU A 524 -15.61 -23.41 -16.52
CA LEU A 524 -16.13 -23.06 -17.85
C LEU A 524 -15.73 -24.16 -18.86
N PHE A 525 -16.70 -24.79 -19.49
CA PHE A 525 -16.38 -25.83 -20.48
C PHE A 525 -17.18 -25.64 -21.79
N GLY A 526 -16.63 -26.10 -22.90
CA GLY A 526 -17.27 -25.99 -24.22
C GLY A 526 -16.24 -25.95 -25.34
N THR A 527 -16.73 -25.80 -26.57
CA THR A 527 -15.89 -25.79 -27.77
C THR A 527 -14.88 -24.61 -27.75
N PRO A 528 -13.72 -24.74 -28.39
CA PRO A 528 -12.76 -23.63 -28.47
C PRO A 528 -13.37 -22.43 -29.21
N GLY A 529 -12.89 -21.23 -28.91
CA GLY A 529 -13.36 -20.00 -29.57
C GLY A 529 -14.74 -19.47 -29.15
N THR A 530 -15.40 -20.07 -28.16
CA THR A 530 -16.73 -19.63 -27.65
C THR A 530 -16.67 -18.48 -26.67
N GLY A 531 -15.48 -18.00 -26.26
CA GLY A 531 -15.34 -16.82 -25.40
C GLY A 531 -15.12 -17.09 -23.91
N LYS A 532 -14.74 -18.32 -23.49
CA LYS A 532 -14.48 -18.68 -22.08
C LYS A 532 -13.51 -17.74 -21.38
N THR A 533 -12.37 -17.44 -22.01
CA THR A 533 -11.38 -16.50 -21.47
C THR A 533 -11.88 -15.06 -21.39
N LEU A 534 -12.74 -14.65 -22.35
CA LEU A 534 -13.37 -13.32 -22.31
C LEU A 534 -14.38 -13.20 -21.15
N LEU A 535 -15.20 -14.24 -20.94
CA LEU A 535 -16.13 -14.29 -19.81
C LEU A 535 -15.41 -14.17 -18.47
N ALA A 536 -14.31 -14.90 -18.29
CA ALA A 536 -13.52 -14.84 -17.07
C ALA A 536 -12.90 -13.45 -16.83
N LYS A 537 -12.44 -12.78 -17.90
CA LYS A 537 -11.92 -11.42 -17.81
C LYS A 537 -13.01 -10.40 -17.50
N ALA A 538 -14.19 -10.54 -18.12
CA ALA A 538 -15.32 -9.63 -17.87
C ALA A 538 -15.81 -9.73 -16.42
N VAL A 539 -15.99 -10.94 -15.87
CA VAL A 539 -16.44 -11.09 -14.49
C VAL A 539 -15.42 -10.53 -13.50
N ALA A 540 -14.11 -10.66 -13.77
CA ALA A 540 -13.09 -10.08 -12.91
C ALA A 540 -13.10 -8.55 -12.94
N ASN A 541 -13.24 -7.95 -14.13
CA ASN A 541 -13.36 -6.50 -14.27
C ASN A 541 -14.60 -5.95 -13.56
N GLU A 542 -15.76 -6.56 -13.82
CA GLU A 542 -17.02 -6.15 -13.21
C GLU A 542 -17.04 -6.37 -11.68
N SER A 543 -16.30 -7.36 -11.17
CA SER A 543 -16.14 -7.60 -9.73
C SER A 543 -15.11 -6.67 -9.08
N GLU A 544 -14.44 -5.81 -9.85
CA GLU A 544 -13.31 -4.98 -9.39
C GLU A 544 -12.18 -5.83 -8.76
N ALA A 545 -12.04 -7.08 -9.22
CA ALA A 545 -11.09 -8.04 -8.68
C ALA A 545 -9.83 -8.15 -9.55
N ASN A 546 -8.71 -8.38 -8.90
CA ASN A 546 -7.43 -8.65 -9.56
C ASN A 546 -7.47 -9.98 -10.31
N PHE A 547 -7.05 -9.99 -11.58
CA PHE A 547 -7.12 -11.15 -12.45
C PHE A 547 -5.75 -11.81 -12.64
N ILE A 548 -5.61 -13.03 -12.13
CA ILE A 548 -4.36 -13.81 -12.21
C ILE A 548 -4.55 -14.92 -13.22
N THR A 549 -3.94 -14.80 -14.40
CA THR A 549 -4.02 -15.81 -15.46
C THR A 549 -2.93 -16.85 -15.29
N VAL A 550 -3.32 -18.11 -15.31
CA VAL A 550 -2.43 -19.28 -15.26
C VAL A 550 -2.72 -20.15 -16.50
N LYS A 551 -1.73 -20.25 -17.39
CA LYS A 551 -1.84 -21.17 -18.52
C LYS A 551 -1.25 -22.52 -18.14
N GLY A 552 -2.02 -23.58 -18.32
CA GLY A 552 -1.62 -24.93 -17.96
C GLY A 552 -0.25 -25.36 -18.52
N PRO A 553 0.03 -25.23 -19.81
CA PRO A 553 1.33 -25.59 -20.39
C PRO A 553 2.52 -24.79 -19.85
N GLU A 554 2.33 -23.49 -19.54
CA GLU A 554 3.39 -22.65 -18.97
C GLU A 554 3.80 -23.10 -17.57
N LEU A 555 2.86 -23.60 -16.78
CA LEU A 555 3.09 -24.10 -15.45
C LEU A 555 3.95 -25.38 -15.45
N LEU A 556 3.76 -26.25 -16.45
CA LEU A 556 4.57 -27.44 -16.64
C LEU A 556 5.97 -27.14 -17.20
N SER A 557 6.11 -26.14 -18.11
CA SER A 557 7.36 -25.85 -18.80
C SER A 557 8.31 -24.95 -17.99
N LYS A 558 7.78 -23.97 -17.27
CA LYS A 558 8.55 -22.96 -16.52
C LYS A 558 9.09 -23.47 -15.18
N TRP A 559 8.46 -24.51 -14.64
CA TRP A 559 8.75 -25.07 -13.31
C TRP A 559 9.09 -26.57 -13.40
N VAL A 560 9.94 -26.98 -14.34
CA VAL A 560 10.42 -28.37 -14.46
C VAL A 560 11.15 -28.75 -13.16
N GLY A 561 10.45 -29.50 -12.30
CA GLY A 561 10.91 -29.92 -10.96
C GLY A 561 10.21 -29.27 -9.77
N ASP A 562 9.55 -28.10 -9.92
CA ASP A 562 8.96 -27.31 -8.83
C ASP A 562 7.52 -26.84 -9.12
N SER A 563 6.78 -27.53 -9.99
CA SER A 563 5.40 -27.14 -10.38
C SER A 563 4.43 -27.05 -9.18
N GLU A 564 4.65 -27.84 -8.12
CA GLU A 564 3.91 -27.75 -6.86
C GLU A 564 4.15 -26.40 -6.16
N LYS A 565 5.39 -25.93 -6.15
CA LYS A 565 5.77 -24.63 -5.59
C LYS A 565 5.11 -23.48 -6.37
N GLY A 566 5.03 -23.62 -7.70
CA GLY A 566 4.35 -22.66 -8.56
C GLY A 566 2.87 -22.48 -8.22
N ILE A 567 2.12 -23.58 -7.99
CA ILE A 567 0.73 -23.50 -7.57
C ILE A 567 0.61 -22.81 -6.21
N ARG A 568 1.41 -23.19 -5.23
CA ARG A 568 1.40 -22.56 -3.90
C ARG A 568 1.68 -21.07 -3.97
N GLU A 569 2.64 -20.66 -4.81
CA GLU A 569 2.94 -19.23 -5.03
C GLU A 569 1.77 -18.49 -5.68
N ILE A 570 1.06 -19.07 -6.65
CA ILE A 570 -0.12 -18.48 -7.28
C ILE A 570 -1.22 -18.24 -6.25
N PHE A 571 -1.54 -19.22 -5.42
CA PHE A 571 -2.55 -19.09 -4.37
C PHE A 571 -2.14 -18.06 -3.31
N LYS A 572 -0.87 -18.07 -2.88
CA LYS A 572 -0.33 -17.07 -1.96
C LYS A 572 -0.44 -15.65 -2.54
N LYS A 573 -0.14 -15.49 -3.82
CA LYS A 573 -0.25 -14.21 -4.52
C LYS A 573 -1.70 -13.77 -4.67
N ALA A 574 -2.62 -14.69 -4.93
CA ALA A 574 -4.05 -14.39 -4.99
C ALA A 574 -4.58 -13.89 -3.66
N LYS A 575 -4.16 -14.51 -2.55
CA LYS A 575 -4.46 -14.02 -1.19
C LYS A 575 -3.95 -12.60 -0.96
N GLN A 576 -2.73 -12.32 -1.36
CA GLN A 576 -2.11 -11.00 -1.19
C GLN A 576 -2.73 -9.92 -2.08
N ALA A 577 -3.28 -10.32 -3.23
CA ALA A 577 -3.93 -9.42 -4.20
C ALA A 577 -5.47 -9.45 -4.07
N SER A 578 -6.01 -9.87 -2.95
CA SER A 578 -7.45 -9.92 -2.70
C SER A 578 -8.08 -8.51 -2.75
N PRO A 579 -9.31 -8.34 -3.30
CA PRO A 579 -10.12 -9.36 -3.97
C PRO A 579 -9.52 -9.81 -5.31
N SER A 580 -9.51 -11.13 -5.57
CA SER A 580 -8.84 -11.67 -6.76
C SER A 580 -9.56 -12.87 -7.39
N VAL A 581 -9.38 -13.02 -8.71
CA VAL A 581 -9.84 -14.15 -9.49
C VAL A 581 -8.63 -14.88 -10.08
N ILE A 582 -8.44 -16.15 -9.71
CA ILE A 582 -7.45 -17.03 -10.34
C ILE A 582 -8.10 -17.69 -11.54
N PHE A 583 -7.57 -17.46 -12.73
CA PHE A 583 -8.04 -18.07 -13.95
C PHE A 583 -7.07 -19.11 -14.49
N PHE A 584 -7.47 -20.38 -14.47
CA PHE A 584 -6.74 -21.48 -15.07
C PHE A 584 -7.23 -21.69 -16.51
N ASP A 585 -6.44 -21.30 -17.50
CA ASP A 585 -6.74 -21.61 -18.89
C ASP A 585 -6.15 -22.96 -19.31
N GLU A 586 -6.89 -23.72 -20.11
CA GLU A 586 -6.50 -25.08 -20.54
C GLU A 586 -6.14 -25.99 -19.33
N ILE A 587 -7.03 -26.01 -18.31
CA ILE A 587 -6.78 -26.77 -17.07
C ILE A 587 -6.60 -28.28 -17.35
N ASP A 588 -7.16 -28.81 -18.42
CA ASP A 588 -6.99 -30.20 -18.86
C ASP A 588 -5.52 -30.58 -19.12
N SER A 589 -4.66 -29.63 -19.43
CA SER A 589 -3.23 -29.87 -19.60
C SER A 589 -2.49 -30.21 -18.29
N ILE A 590 -2.97 -29.68 -17.14
CA ILE A 590 -2.34 -29.85 -15.81
C ILE A 590 -3.14 -30.78 -14.90
N ALA A 591 -4.43 -30.98 -15.15
CA ALA A 591 -5.37 -31.69 -14.30
C ALA A 591 -5.98 -32.92 -14.98
N SER A 592 -5.19 -33.63 -15.80
CA SER A 592 -5.65 -34.81 -16.53
C SER A 592 -5.93 -36.03 -15.64
N ARG A 593 -6.86 -36.88 -16.09
CA ARG A 593 -7.24 -38.14 -15.41
C ARG A 593 -6.06 -39.05 -15.19
N ARG A 594 -6.10 -39.78 -14.07
CA ARG A 594 -5.12 -40.84 -13.74
C ARG A 594 -5.17 -41.96 -14.76
N GLY A 595 -4.13 -42.19 -15.53
CA GLY A 595 -3.96 -43.33 -16.39
C GLY A 595 -3.81 -43.08 -17.90
N ASP A 596 -4.05 -41.89 -18.42
CA ASP A 596 -4.04 -41.60 -19.85
C ASP A 596 -2.70 -41.09 -20.41
N SER A 597 -1.68 -40.87 -19.58
CA SER A 597 -0.39 -40.33 -20.00
C SER A 597 0.72 -41.39 -19.93
N PHE A 598 1.11 -41.90 -21.07
CA PHE A 598 2.35 -42.67 -21.24
C PHE A 598 3.56 -41.71 -21.18
N GLY A 599 4.22 -41.58 -20.03
CA GLY A 599 5.56 -40.96 -19.95
C GLY A 599 5.86 -39.97 -18.83
N ASP A 600 4.88 -39.23 -18.28
CA ASP A 600 5.18 -38.12 -17.31
C ASP A 600 4.19 -38.07 -16.13
N SER A 601 3.65 -39.22 -15.72
CA SER A 601 2.56 -39.36 -14.76
C SER A 601 2.86 -38.84 -13.33
N GLY A 602 4.13 -38.66 -12.96
CA GLY A 602 4.52 -38.26 -11.61
C GLY A 602 4.37 -36.75 -11.33
N VAL A 603 4.68 -35.90 -12.30
CA VAL A 603 4.64 -34.43 -12.12
C VAL A 603 3.20 -33.93 -12.13
N THR A 604 2.43 -34.31 -13.14
CA THR A 604 1.02 -33.91 -13.29
C THR A 604 0.18 -34.34 -12.06
N GLN A 605 0.42 -35.56 -11.55
CA GLN A 605 -0.29 -36.03 -10.36
C GLN A 605 0.04 -35.22 -9.11
N ARG A 606 1.28 -34.78 -8.95
CA ARG A 606 1.67 -33.91 -7.80
C ARG A 606 1.05 -32.53 -7.93
N VAL A 607 1.00 -31.97 -9.14
CA VAL A 607 0.34 -30.70 -9.43
C VAL A 607 -1.15 -30.76 -9.08
N VAL A 608 -1.87 -31.82 -9.49
CA VAL A 608 -3.27 -32.03 -9.15
C VAL A 608 -3.46 -32.15 -7.63
N ASN A 609 -2.63 -32.92 -6.95
CA ASN A 609 -2.72 -33.07 -5.49
C ASN A 609 -2.46 -31.74 -4.76
N GLN A 610 -1.49 -30.93 -5.24
CA GLN A 610 -1.25 -29.62 -4.66
C GLN A 610 -2.44 -28.67 -4.90
N LEU A 611 -3.01 -28.65 -6.11
CA LEU A 611 -4.19 -27.86 -6.43
C LEU A 611 -5.38 -28.23 -5.53
N LEU A 612 -5.61 -29.53 -5.33
CA LEU A 612 -6.62 -30.04 -4.40
C LEU A 612 -6.39 -29.55 -2.97
N THR A 613 -5.12 -29.59 -2.51
CA THR A 613 -4.76 -29.14 -1.16
C THR A 613 -5.00 -27.65 -0.98
N GLU A 614 -4.61 -26.82 -1.96
CA GLU A 614 -4.82 -25.38 -1.90
C GLU A 614 -6.31 -25.01 -1.95
N MET A 615 -7.10 -25.68 -2.81
CA MET A 615 -8.56 -25.49 -2.87
C MET A 615 -9.28 -25.91 -1.58
N ASP A 616 -8.87 -27.02 -0.97
CA ASP A 616 -9.43 -27.47 0.31
C ASP A 616 -9.07 -26.51 1.45
N GLY A 617 -7.85 -25.94 1.44
CA GLY A 617 -7.37 -24.94 2.39
C GLY A 617 -7.98 -23.54 2.23
N MET A 618 -8.88 -23.34 1.27
CA MET A 618 -9.56 -22.04 1.01
C MET A 618 -10.73 -21.72 1.96
N GLU A 619 -10.98 -22.49 3.01
CA GLU A 619 -12.07 -22.18 3.97
C GLU A 619 -11.90 -20.83 4.70
N GLU A 620 -10.70 -20.27 4.70
CA GLU A 620 -10.36 -18.96 5.30
C GLU A 620 -10.24 -17.82 4.27
N LEU A 621 -10.60 -18.06 2.98
CA LEU A 621 -10.42 -17.09 1.90
C LEU A 621 -11.75 -16.53 1.42
N HIS A 622 -12.21 -15.45 2.06
CA HIS A 622 -13.48 -14.80 1.69
C HIS A 622 -13.44 -14.06 0.35
N ASP A 623 -12.25 -13.66 -0.17
CA ASP A 623 -12.14 -12.72 -1.31
C ASP A 623 -11.34 -13.27 -2.51
N VAL A 624 -11.19 -14.59 -2.62
CA VAL A 624 -10.53 -15.23 -3.75
C VAL A 624 -11.45 -16.23 -4.43
N SER A 625 -11.71 -16.04 -5.72
CA SER A 625 -12.50 -16.97 -6.54
C SER A 625 -11.63 -17.66 -7.59
N ILE A 626 -11.93 -18.92 -7.89
CA ILE A 626 -11.22 -19.70 -8.90
C ILE A 626 -12.12 -19.91 -10.11
N ILE A 627 -11.61 -19.60 -11.30
CA ILE A 627 -12.28 -19.94 -12.57
C ILE A 627 -11.31 -20.82 -13.37
N ALA A 628 -11.78 -21.93 -13.87
CA ALA A 628 -11.05 -22.79 -14.78
C ALA A 628 -11.74 -22.90 -16.13
N ALA A 629 -10.98 -22.93 -17.23
CA ALA A 629 -11.51 -23.15 -18.57
C ALA A 629 -10.92 -24.42 -19.18
N THR A 630 -11.78 -25.20 -19.84
CA THR A 630 -11.36 -26.40 -20.59
C THR A 630 -12.21 -26.58 -21.86
N ASN A 631 -11.58 -27.16 -22.87
CA ASN A 631 -12.25 -27.65 -24.06
C ASN A 631 -12.63 -29.15 -23.94
N ARG A 632 -12.10 -29.83 -22.92
CA ARG A 632 -12.23 -31.28 -22.72
C ARG A 632 -12.58 -31.63 -21.27
N PRO A 633 -13.81 -31.41 -20.82
CA PRO A 633 -14.24 -31.69 -19.46
C PRO A 633 -14.11 -33.18 -19.08
N ASP A 634 -14.13 -34.08 -20.08
CA ASP A 634 -13.93 -35.52 -19.95
C ASP A 634 -12.54 -35.89 -19.44
N MET A 635 -11.53 -35.04 -19.66
CA MET A 635 -10.13 -35.27 -19.28
C MET A 635 -9.81 -34.85 -17.86
N ILE A 636 -10.63 -34.05 -17.19
CA ILE A 636 -10.35 -33.51 -15.86
C ILE A 636 -10.45 -34.60 -14.79
N ASP A 637 -9.52 -34.56 -13.79
CA ASP A 637 -9.55 -35.48 -12.63
C ASP A 637 -10.87 -35.33 -11.87
N PRO A 638 -11.62 -36.42 -11.65
CA PRO A 638 -12.90 -36.37 -10.92
C PRO A 638 -12.79 -35.82 -9.50
N GLY A 639 -11.60 -35.83 -8.91
CA GLY A 639 -11.35 -35.22 -7.61
C GLY A 639 -11.58 -33.69 -7.59
N LEU A 640 -11.30 -33.01 -8.68
CA LEU A 640 -11.52 -31.55 -8.80
C LEU A 640 -13.00 -31.20 -8.99
N MET A 641 -13.80 -32.11 -9.51
CA MET A 641 -15.23 -31.92 -9.79
C MET A 641 -16.14 -32.15 -8.58
N ARG A 642 -15.54 -32.44 -7.41
CA ARG A 642 -16.31 -32.69 -6.18
C ARG A 642 -16.77 -31.36 -5.53
N PRO A 643 -17.94 -31.38 -4.82
CA PRO A 643 -18.38 -30.23 -4.03
C PRO A 643 -17.29 -29.72 -3.08
N GLY A 644 -17.20 -28.39 -2.96
CA GLY A 644 -16.15 -27.71 -2.20
C GLY A 644 -14.89 -27.39 -3.00
N ARG A 645 -14.91 -27.64 -4.35
CA ARG A 645 -13.81 -27.34 -5.28
C ARG A 645 -14.35 -26.61 -6.48
N PHE A 646 -14.50 -27.28 -7.66
CA PHE A 646 -15.26 -26.68 -8.76
C PHE A 646 -16.74 -27.01 -8.57
N ASP A 647 -17.43 -26.17 -7.81
CA ASP A 647 -18.84 -26.39 -7.43
C ASP A 647 -19.83 -26.05 -8.56
N ARG A 648 -19.44 -25.15 -9.44
CA ARG A 648 -20.27 -24.70 -10.57
C ARG A 648 -19.63 -25.11 -11.86
N HIS A 649 -20.43 -25.68 -12.74
CA HIS A 649 -20.03 -26.11 -14.08
C HIS A 649 -20.90 -25.37 -15.09
N ILE A 650 -20.32 -24.43 -15.84
CA ILE A 650 -20.99 -23.56 -16.79
C ILE A 650 -20.64 -23.98 -18.20
N GLU A 651 -21.60 -24.36 -18.99
CA GLU A 651 -21.41 -24.69 -20.39
C GLU A 651 -21.39 -23.40 -21.24
N VAL A 652 -20.30 -23.20 -21.99
CA VAL A 652 -20.17 -22.11 -22.96
C VAL A 652 -20.34 -22.70 -24.34
N GLY A 653 -21.59 -22.84 -24.76
CA GLY A 653 -21.98 -23.47 -26.02
C GLY A 653 -21.72 -22.59 -27.25
N THR A 654 -22.01 -23.15 -28.42
CA THR A 654 -22.02 -22.39 -29.69
C THR A 654 -23.15 -21.39 -29.69
N PRO A 655 -22.95 -20.15 -30.17
CA PRO A 655 -23.97 -19.11 -30.15
C PRO A 655 -25.12 -19.44 -31.09
N ASP A 656 -26.36 -19.20 -30.63
CA ASP A 656 -27.58 -19.23 -31.47
C ASP A 656 -27.63 -18.02 -32.43
N GLU A 657 -28.68 -17.87 -33.21
CA GLU A 657 -28.80 -16.76 -34.17
C GLU A 657 -28.81 -15.39 -33.49
N GLU A 658 -29.45 -15.26 -32.31
CA GLU A 658 -29.46 -14.02 -31.52
C GLU A 658 -28.11 -13.72 -30.92
N GLY A 659 -27.40 -14.73 -30.39
CA GLY A 659 -26.05 -14.65 -29.94
C GLY A 659 -25.06 -14.21 -31.02
N ARG A 660 -25.16 -14.83 -32.23
CA ARG A 660 -24.32 -14.40 -33.37
C ARG A 660 -24.60 -12.97 -33.77
N LEU A 661 -25.86 -12.56 -33.77
CA LEU A 661 -26.25 -11.17 -34.05
C LEU A 661 -25.61 -10.21 -33.04
N SER A 662 -25.62 -10.57 -31.78
CA SER A 662 -25.00 -9.77 -30.70
C SER A 662 -23.47 -9.72 -30.86
N ILE A 663 -22.81 -10.84 -31.18
CA ILE A 663 -21.36 -10.89 -31.43
C ILE A 663 -21.00 -10.02 -32.65
N PHE A 664 -21.72 -10.09 -33.76
CA PHE A 664 -21.50 -9.20 -34.91
C PHE A 664 -21.62 -7.73 -34.51
N LYS A 665 -22.64 -7.35 -33.71
CA LYS A 665 -22.80 -5.97 -33.26
C LYS A 665 -21.60 -5.47 -32.44
N VAL A 666 -21.07 -6.32 -31.56
CA VAL A 666 -19.87 -5.99 -30.76
C VAL A 666 -18.67 -5.76 -31.69
N HIS A 667 -18.35 -6.71 -32.56
CA HIS A 667 -17.15 -6.62 -33.43
C HIS A 667 -17.26 -5.58 -34.55
N THR A 668 -18.48 -5.17 -34.92
CA THR A 668 -18.69 -4.12 -35.94
C THR A 668 -18.96 -2.73 -35.36
N LYS A 669 -19.02 -2.57 -34.03
CA LYS A 669 -19.33 -1.30 -33.34
C LYS A 669 -18.48 -0.13 -33.81
N ASN A 670 -17.20 -0.36 -34.04
CA ASN A 670 -16.21 0.65 -34.45
C ASN A 670 -15.85 0.56 -35.95
N MET A 671 -16.54 -0.25 -36.74
CA MET A 671 -16.26 -0.41 -38.17
C MET A 671 -17.14 0.51 -39.00
N PRO A 672 -16.58 1.20 -40.02
CA PRO A 672 -17.37 2.03 -40.93
C PRO A 672 -18.11 1.13 -41.94
N LEU A 673 -19.31 0.69 -41.58
CA LEU A 673 -20.14 -0.16 -42.43
C LEU A 673 -20.84 0.65 -43.52
N ALA A 674 -21.03 0.07 -44.67
CA ALA A 674 -21.88 0.61 -45.72
C ALA A 674 -23.34 0.30 -45.44
N ASP A 675 -24.25 1.06 -46.06
CA ASP A 675 -25.67 0.96 -45.81
C ASP A 675 -26.30 -0.37 -46.32
N ASP A 676 -25.61 -1.12 -47.15
CA ASP A 676 -25.96 -2.43 -47.65
C ASP A 676 -25.68 -3.59 -46.70
N VAL A 677 -24.89 -3.37 -45.67
CA VAL A 677 -24.50 -4.38 -44.67
C VAL A 677 -25.66 -4.64 -43.68
N ASN A 678 -26.29 -5.78 -43.86
CA ASN A 678 -27.34 -6.21 -42.93
C ASN A 678 -26.81 -7.27 -41.97
N ILE A 679 -26.52 -6.85 -40.73
CA ILE A 679 -25.96 -7.71 -39.68
C ILE A 679 -26.87 -8.92 -39.37
N LYS A 680 -28.20 -8.77 -39.45
CA LYS A 680 -29.15 -9.89 -39.26
C LYS A 680 -28.97 -10.96 -40.33
N LYS A 681 -28.73 -10.55 -41.59
CA LYS A 681 -28.49 -11.49 -42.69
C LYS A 681 -27.15 -12.22 -42.49
N LEU A 682 -26.10 -11.52 -41.98
CA LEU A 682 -24.82 -12.13 -41.66
C LEU A 682 -24.98 -13.16 -40.54
N ALA A 683 -25.70 -12.85 -39.46
CA ALA A 683 -25.93 -13.77 -38.35
C ALA A 683 -26.66 -15.04 -38.78
N LYS A 684 -27.63 -14.91 -39.72
CA LYS A 684 -28.37 -16.06 -40.30
C LYS A 684 -27.48 -16.94 -41.17
N ASN A 685 -26.57 -16.34 -41.93
CA ASN A 685 -25.71 -17.06 -42.88
C ASN A 685 -24.48 -17.72 -42.23
N THR A 686 -24.23 -17.43 -40.95
CA THR A 686 -23.06 -17.94 -40.16
C THR A 686 -23.48 -19.02 -39.17
N ASP A 687 -24.35 -19.94 -39.57
CA ASP A 687 -24.71 -21.04 -38.70
C ASP A 687 -23.54 -21.95 -38.38
N GLY A 688 -23.39 -22.31 -37.10
CA GLY A 688 -22.25 -23.12 -36.62
C GLY A 688 -20.94 -22.36 -36.37
N TYR A 689 -20.89 -21.04 -36.65
CA TYR A 689 -19.69 -20.22 -36.30
C TYR A 689 -19.67 -19.91 -34.81
N VAL A 690 -18.46 -19.95 -34.24
CA VAL A 690 -18.21 -19.51 -32.86
C VAL A 690 -17.79 -18.05 -32.83
N GLY A 691 -17.65 -17.48 -31.61
CA GLY A 691 -17.27 -16.08 -31.47
C GLY A 691 -15.96 -15.69 -32.16
N ALA A 692 -14.94 -16.54 -32.07
CA ALA A 692 -13.65 -16.34 -32.73
C ALA A 692 -13.75 -16.37 -34.27
N ASP A 693 -14.63 -17.23 -34.84
CA ASP A 693 -14.85 -17.26 -36.27
C ASP A 693 -15.50 -15.96 -36.77
N ILE A 694 -16.49 -15.44 -36.02
CA ILE A 694 -17.18 -14.19 -36.37
C ILE A 694 -16.23 -13.00 -36.28
N GLU A 695 -15.39 -12.94 -35.25
CA GLU A 695 -14.33 -11.93 -35.12
C GLU A 695 -13.38 -12.00 -36.33
N ALA A 696 -12.96 -13.21 -36.71
CA ALA A 696 -12.07 -13.42 -37.88
C ALA A 696 -12.74 -12.96 -39.18
N VAL A 697 -14.05 -13.23 -39.36
CA VAL A 697 -14.84 -12.76 -40.52
C VAL A 697 -14.86 -11.23 -40.57
N CYS A 698 -15.14 -10.58 -39.48
CA CYS A 698 -15.18 -9.11 -39.38
C CYS A 698 -13.78 -8.52 -39.74
N ARG A 699 -12.73 -9.07 -39.16
CA ARG A 699 -11.35 -8.66 -39.41
C ARG A 699 -10.92 -8.89 -40.88
N GLU A 700 -11.23 -10.05 -41.45
CA GLU A 700 -10.89 -10.35 -42.86
C GLU A 700 -11.68 -9.45 -43.82
N ALA A 701 -12.97 -9.19 -43.56
CA ALA A 701 -13.78 -8.26 -44.35
C ALA A 701 -13.16 -6.85 -44.39
N ALA A 702 -12.73 -6.34 -43.24
CA ALA A 702 -12.03 -5.06 -43.14
C ALA A 702 -10.71 -5.07 -43.92
N MET A 703 -9.92 -6.15 -43.79
CA MET A 703 -8.66 -6.32 -44.55
C MET A 703 -8.88 -6.42 -46.04
N LEU A 704 -9.94 -7.07 -46.54
CA LEU A 704 -10.27 -7.13 -47.94
C LEU A 704 -10.66 -5.75 -48.49
N ALA A 705 -11.44 -4.99 -47.74
CA ALA A 705 -11.77 -3.61 -48.11
C ALA A 705 -10.53 -2.73 -48.25
N LEU A 706 -9.58 -2.81 -47.31
CA LEU A 706 -8.30 -2.09 -47.37
C LEU A 706 -7.38 -2.57 -48.50
N ARG A 707 -7.34 -3.87 -48.81
CA ARG A 707 -6.54 -4.43 -49.93
C ARG A 707 -7.05 -3.95 -51.29
N ASN A 708 -8.38 -3.83 -51.44
CA ASN A 708 -8.96 -3.34 -52.69
C ASN A 708 -8.69 -1.84 -52.90
N ASN A 709 -8.84 -1.04 -51.86
CA ASN A 709 -8.53 0.37 -51.92
C ASN A 709 -8.19 0.91 -50.50
N LEU A 710 -6.99 1.40 -50.33
CA LEU A 710 -6.52 1.99 -49.08
C LEU A 710 -7.33 3.26 -48.66
N ASN A 711 -8.05 3.87 -49.57
CA ASN A 711 -8.89 5.03 -49.34
C ASN A 711 -10.38 4.67 -49.18
N ASN A 712 -10.74 3.38 -49.04
CA ASN A 712 -12.11 2.99 -48.75
C ASN A 712 -12.56 3.53 -47.41
N GLU A 713 -13.65 4.29 -47.44
CA GLU A 713 -14.25 4.88 -46.25
C GLU A 713 -15.29 3.94 -45.60
N LYS A 714 -15.81 2.93 -46.31
CA LYS A 714 -16.85 2.02 -45.85
C LYS A 714 -16.59 0.57 -46.27
N ILE A 715 -17.05 -0.37 -45.44
CA ILE A 715 -16.95 -1.81 -45.68
C ILE A 715 -18.30 -2.29 -46.23
N GLU A 716 -18.32 -2.82 -47.45
CA GLU A 716 -19.50 -3.31 -48.16
C GLU A 716 -19.78 -4.78 -47.86
N ILE A 717 -21.02 -5.24 -48.12
CA ILE A 717 -21.46 -6.61 -47.85
C ILE A 717 -20.65 -7.66 -48.59
N GLU A 718 -20.14 -7.34 -49.80
CA GLU A 718 -19.35 -8.25 -50.61
C GLU A 718 -18.09 -8.73 -49.92
N TYR A 719 -17.42 -7.87 -49.13
CA TYR A 719 -16.24 -8.22 -48.37
C TYR A 719 -16.55 -9.21 -47.24
N PHE A 720 -17.71 -9.08 -46.60
CA PHE A 720 -18.17 -10.07 -45.60
C PHE A 720 -18.50 -11.41 -46.27
N GLU A 721 -19.15 -11.43 -47.44
CA GLU A 721 -19.43 -12.65 -48.15
C GLU A 721 -18.14 -13.36 -48.64
N GLU A 722 -17.14 -12.61 -49.08
CA GLU A 722 -15.84 -13.16 -49.43
C GLU A 722 -15.08 -13.69 -48.21
N ALA A 723 -15.11 -12.97 -47.09
CA ALA A 723 -14.51 -13.40 -45.83
C ALA A 723 -15.14 -14.71 -45.29
N MET A 724 -16.46 -14.85 -45.38
CA MET A 724 -17.16 -16.09 -45.00
C MET A 724 -16.83 -17.29 -45.92
N ARG A 725 -16.47 -17.05 -47.16
CA ARG A 725 -16.00 -18.14 -48.06
C ARG A 725 -14.59 -18.64 -47.67
N LYS A 726 -13.75 -17.76 -47.08
CA LYS A 726 -12.40 -18.11 -46.63
C LYS A 726 -12.38 -18.73 -45.26
N ILE A 727 -13.24 -18.27 -44.38
CA ILE A 727 -13.31 -18.73 -43.00
C ILE A 727 -14.49 -19.68 -42.87
N LYS A 728 -14.21 -20.95 -42.66
CA LYS A 728 -15.22 -21.99 -42.43
C LYS A 728 -15.41 -22.25 -40.94
N PRO A 729 -16.62 -22.64 -40.49
CA PRO A 729 -16.86 -23.02 -39.12
C PRO A 729 -16.00 -24.23 -38.71
N GLU A 730 -15.61 -24.29 -37.45
CA GLU A 730 -14.68 -25.29 -36.93
C GLU A 730 -15.18 -26.74 -37.11
N LYS A 731 -16.49 -26.97 -37.09
CA LYS A 731 -17.09 -28.26 -37.39
C LYS A 731 -16.76 -28.81 -38.78
N ASP A 732 -16.56 -27.95 -39.78
CA ASP A 732 -16.25 -28.36 -41.14
C ASP A 732 -14.75 -28.63 -41.32
N LYS A 733 -13.88 -28.03 -40.50
CA LYS A 733 -12.42 -28.32 -40.52
C LYS A 733 -12.09 -29.75 -40.09
N TYR A 734 -12.81 -30.28 -39.08
CA TYR A 734 -12.63 -31.68 -38.65
C TYR A 734 -13.06 -32.70 -39.69
N ASN A 735 -14.03 -32.38 -40.57
CA ASN A 735 -14.45 -33.26 -41.64
C ASN A 735 -13.46 -33.25 -42.85
N ASP A 736 -12.86 -32.10 -43.17
CA ASP A 736 -11.88 -31.97 -44.27
C ASP A 736 -10.56 -32.67 -43.91
N ASP A 737 -10.11 -32.66 -42.61
CA ASP A 737 -8.89 -33.38 -42.19
C ASP A 737 -9.05 -34.90 -42.21
N LEU A 738 -10.26 -35.42 -41.93
CA LEU A 738 -10.56 -36.85 -42.04
C LEU A 738 -10.63 -37.37 -43.49
N VAL A 739 -10.92 -36.49 -44.45
CA VAL A 739 -10.95 -36.84 -45.87
C VAL A 739 -9.53 -36.88 -46.49
N GLN A 740 -8.54 -36.19 -45.90
CA GLN A 740 -7.15 -36.21 -46.33
C GLN A 740 -6.34 -37.44 -45.83
N TYR A 741 -6.88 -38.19 -44.86
CA TYR A 741 -6.25 -39.41 -44.30
C TYR A 741 -6.93 -40.72 -44.69
N ASN A 742 -7.94 -40.69 -45.57
CA ASN A 742 -8.49 -41.82 -46.32
C ASN A 742 -8.13 -41.69 -47.82
#